data_b686d9c40e61f3419e8aea3f51ca7b0e
#
_entry.id   b686d9c40e61f3419e8aea3f51ca7b0e
#
_cell.length_a   1.000
_cell.length_b   1.000
_cell.length_c   1.000
_cell.angle_alpha   90.00
_cell.angle_beta   90.00
_cell.angle_gamma   90.00
#
_symmetry.space_group_name_H-M   'P 1'
#
loop_
_entity.id
_entity.type
_entity.pdbx_description
1 polymer ?
#
loop_
_entity_poly.entity_id
_entity_poly.type
_entity_poly.pdbx_seq_one_letter_code
_entity_poly.pdbx_strand_id
1 'polypeptide(L)'
;MFRKSTSAWMKRRAIRYPSCCGGAGSGGDAARPSKHRSKQTESHEGDGLKALRLATTTALGAVLYCMAVTAQTQLHLMPQPAQVSIEFESLALDSTFAVEVPGKTSMRLTSAIDRAVRRMEMETGLRHAGPGVAEKTKLVVRVEHSALPIQTLDEDESYALHVTPAGAEIDAATELGAMHGLETLIQLVQPSGNGYLIPAVNIHDAPRFRWRGLMIDCGRHFEPVSVIKRNLDGMAAMKLNVFHWHLTEDQGFRIESRVFPMLTGKGSDGDFYSQQDAKEIVAYARARGIRVVPEFEMPGHSTAWLFAYPSLASGSTPEGIRREFGISQYAIDPTREATYAFIGRFLTEMAGIFPDAYVHIGGDETQAPDWKKNPRILAFMKARRLKDNDALQAYFNTRVLKILSGLHRHMMGWDEVLTLELPKDVIVQSWRGEASLAKGARLGHDGVLSAGYYLDGMKPAETHYLVDPLPSTSDLSADERTRILGGEVCMWGEHVNARTIDSRIWPRTAAIAERFWSPENVRDVDDMYRRLEFASIELEGLGLTHLQSGDAGLRELAGTQNIDALRTLASVLEPVSFSDRYNAQHTDQLTALDSFVDAVQPDPPSRHWFEAAVSRFIADPVGDSADRLALAAWLVNLRDAAPQARKQMEASPRLKEVATRADQAAQLAAIGLEALQHVVRSEKAPADWKAKQAVEMDEMKKPSAMVRFTILQGMANLVKAVPN
;
A
#
# COMPACT_ATOMS: atom_id res chain seq x y z
N MET A 1 40.51 -25.53 -27.49
CA MET A 1 40.38 -26.99 -27.60
C MET A 1 39.14 -27.43 -26.88
N PHE A 2 38.34 -28.14 -27.62
CA PHE A 2 37.11 -28.90 -27.33
C PHE A 2 35.85 -28.14 -27.01
N ARG A 3 35.12 -28.12 -28.01
CA ARG A 3 33.71 -28.06 -28.42
C ARG A 3 32.91 -29.33 -28.07
N LYS A 4 31.59 -29.14 -28.03
CA LYS A 4 30.47 -30.09 -28.27
C LYS A 4 30.04 -30.86 -27.01
N SER A 5 28.80 -31.10 -26.71
CA SER A 5 27.49 -31.18 -27.40
C SER A 5 26.57 -31.78 -26.33
N THR A 6 25.30 -31.77 -26.26
CA THR A 6 24.18 -31.94 -27.15
C THR A 6 22.89 -31.88 -26.37
N SER A 7 21.93 -31.24 -26.92
CA SER A 7 20.52 -31.41 -27.01
C SER A 7 19.86 -32.74 -26.61
N ALA A 8 18.62 -32.58 -26.23
CA ALA A 8 17.47 -33.44 -26.27
C ALA A 8 17.01 -34.07 -24.94
N TRP A 9 15.87 -33.64 -24.52
CA TRP A 9 14.71 -34.51 -24.29
C TRP A 9 13.43 -33.70 -24.01
N MET A 10 12.72 -33.34 -25.09
CA MET A 10 11.27 -33.12 -25.04
C MET A 10 10.59 -34.47 -25.20
N LYS A 11 9.78 -34.89 -24.22
CA LYS A 11 8.68 -35.80 -24.44
C LYS A 11 7.48 -35.36 -23.61
N ARG A 12 6.47 -34.94 -24.34
CA ARG A 12 5.09 -34.68 -23.90
C ARG A 12 4.48 -35.95 -23.29
N ARG A 13 3.82 -35.83 -22.15
CA ARG A 13 2.75 -36.74 -21.72
C ARG A 13 1.47 -35.92 -21.55
N ALA A 14 0.55 -36.10 -22.47
CA ALA A 14 -0.82 -35.71 -22.36
C ALA A 14 -1.54 -36.69 -21.41
N ILE A 15 -2.13 -36.18 -20.36
CA ILE A 15 -3.06 -36.93 -19.50
C ILE A 15 -4.47 -36.58 -19.99
N ARG A 16 -5.16 -37.60 -20.52
CA ARG A 16 -6.59 -37.54 -20.89
C ARG A 16 -7.43 -37.75 -19.64
N TYR A 17 -8.43 -36.90 -19.46
CA TYR A 17 -9.56 -37.16 -18.57
C TYR A 17 -10.66 -37.92 -19.34
N PRO A 18 -11.32 -38.93 -18.74
CA PRO A 18 -12.44 -39.63 -19.37
C PRO A 18 -13.74 -38.85 -19.16
N SER A 19 -14.43 -38.63 -20.27
CA SER A 19 -15.82 -38.22 -20.32
C SER A 19 -16.72 -39.44 -20.07
N CYS A 20 -17.68 -39.31 -19.15
CA CYS A 20 -18.82 -40.23 -19.07
C CYS A 20 -20.09 -39.52 -19.54
N CYS A 21 -20.47 -39.81 -20.79
CA CYS A 21 -21.84 -39.68 -21.30
C CYS A 21 -22.44 -41.08 -21.40
N GLY A 22 -23.70 -41.19 -21.10
CA GLY A 22 -24.57 -42.31 -21.44
C GLY A 22 -25.69 -42.38 -20.43
N GLY A 23 -26.94 -42.32 -20.73
CA GLY A 23 -27.73 -42.51 -21.92
C GLY A 23 -29.05 -43.08 -21.47
N ALA A 24 -30.12 -42.40 -21.84
CA ALA A 24 -31.44 -42.84 -22.34
C ALA A 24 -32.18 -44.06 -21.77
N GLY A 25 -33.48 -43.87 -21.63
CA GLY A 25 -34.53 -44.88 -21.69
C GLY A 25 -35.74 -44.49 -20.86
N SER A 26 -36.72 -43.82 -21.37
CA SER A 26 -37.93 -44.23 -22.07
C SER A 26 -38.99 -44.88 -21.17
N GLY A 27 -40.18 -44.31 -21.22
CA GLY A 27 -41.39 -45.07 -21.26
C GLY A 27 -42.50 -44.69 -20.30
N GLY A 28 -43.57 -44.08 -20.81
CA GLY A 28 -44.92 -44.50 -20.74
C GLY A 28 -45.72 -44.12 -19.50
N ASP A 29 -46.84 -43.72 -19.48
CA ASP A 29 -48.03 -43.50 -20.26
C ASP A 29 -49.14 -42.97 -19.32
N ALA A 30 -49.87 -42.03 -19.84
CA ALA A 30 -51.30 -41.73 -19.70
C ALA A 30 -52.09 -42.15 -18.46
N ALA A 31 -52.82 -41.21 -17.87
CA ALA A 31 -54.27 -41.25 -17.68
C ALA A 31 -54.85 -39.91 -17.17
N ARG A 32 -55.71 -39.30 -17.93
CA ARG A 32 -56.90 -38.49 -17.56
C ARG A 32 -58.09 -39.44 -17.47
N PRO A 33 -59.32 -39.08 -17.00
CA PRO A 33 -59.85 -37.87 -16.40
C PRO A 33 -60.85 -38.12 -15.26
N SER A 34 -61.38 -37.12 -14.60
CA SER A 34 -62.86 -37.00 -14.39
C SER A 34 -63.28 -35.65 -13.82
N LYS A 35 -64.28 -35.11 -14.44
CA LYS A 35 -65.07 -33.94 -14.05
C LYS A 35 -66.01 -34.31 -12.90
N HIS A 36 -66.18 -33.44 -11.91
CA HIS A 36 -67.48 -33.28 -11.24
C HIS A 36 -67.81 -31.80 -11.04
N ARG A 37 -68.98 -31.45 -11.53
CA ARG A 37 -69.73 -30.21 -11.46
C ARG A 37 -70.50 -30.22 -10.13
N SER A 38 -70.56 -29.12 -9.36
CA SER A 38 -71.73 -28.73 -8.57
C SER A 38 -71.74 -27.23 -8.27
N LYS A 39 -72.68 -26.61 -8.87
CA LYS A 39 -73.68 -25.58 -8.47
C LYS A 39 -73.24 -24.42 -7.62
N GLN A 40 -73.52 -23.25 -8.22
CA GLN A 40 -73.65 -21.89 -7.68
C GLN A 40 -74.57 -21.79 -6.45
N THR A 41 -74.14 -20.94 -5.53
CA THR A 41 -75.01 -20.04 -4.77
C THR A 41 -74.35 -18.69 -4.69
N GLU A 42 -74.98 -17.68 -5.24
CA GLU A 42 -74.65 -16.27 -5.13
C GLU A 42 -74.92 -15.78 -3.70
N SER A 43 -74.00 -15.00 -3.16
CA SER A 43 -74.33 -14.05 -2.10
C SER A 43 -73.47 -12.79 -2.30
N HIS A 44 -74.16 -11.70 -2.50
CA HIS A 44 -73.65 -10.32 -2.53
C HIS A 44 -73.02 -9.96 -1.19
N GLU A 45 -71.74 -9.88 -1.15
CA GLU A 45 -70.97 -9.03 -0.17
C GLU A 45 -69.49 -9.10 -0.65
N GLY A 46 -68.99 -8.04 -1.26
CA GLY A 46 -67.60 -8.16 -1.72
C GLY A 46 -66.94 -6.96 -2.38
N ASP A 47 -67.60 -5.82 -2.57
CA ASP A 47 -66.90 -4.70 -3.27
C ASP A 47 -66.05 -3.83 -2.35
N GLY A 48 -66.24 -3.85 -1.03
CA GLY A 48 -65.42 -3.15 -0.07
C GLY A 48 -64.02 -3.79 0.15
N LEU A 49 -63.93 -5.11 0.09
CA LEU A 49 -62.67 -5.85 0.30
C LEU A 49 -61.73 -5.86 -0.90
N LYS A 50 -62.26 -5.72 -2.12
CA LYS A 50 -61.43 -5.63 -3.33
C LYS A 50 -60.75 -4.27 -3.46
N ALA A 51 -61.42 -3.17 -3.09
CA ALA A 51 -60.82 -1.84 -3.08
C ALA A 51 -59.71 -1.71 -2.01
N LEU A 52 -59.90 -2.33 -0.81
CA LEU A 52 -58.88 -2.34 0.24
C LEU A 52 -57.65 -3.20 -0.09
N ARG A 53 -57.84 -4.33 -0.79
CA ARG A 53 -56.72 -5.17 -1.27
C ARG A 53 -55.95 -4.56 -2.44
N LEU A 54 -56.60 -3.80 -3.31
CA LEU A 54 -55.93 -3.08 -4.40
C LEU A 54 -55.12 -1.88 -3.87
N ALA A 55 -55.67 -1.17 -2.87
CA ALA A 55 -54.96 -0.05 -2.23
C ALA A 55 -53.76 -0.50 -1.38
N THR A 56 -53.87 -1.65 -0.70
CA THR A 56 -52.75 -2.20 0.11
C THR A 56 -51.66 -2.81 -0.79
N THR A 57 -51.99 -3.45 -1.93
CA THR A 57 -50.98 -3.96 -2.87
C THR A 57 -50.28 -2.83 -3.63
N THR A 58 -50.96 -1.74 -3.99
CA THR A 58 -50.33 -0.56 -4.58
C THR A 58 -49.47 0.21 -3.56
N ALA A 59 -49.88 0.33 -2.31
CA ALA A 59 -49.08 0.97 -1.26
C ALA A 59 -47.86 0.11 -0.89
N LEU A 60 -47.98 -1.22 -0.80
CA LEU A 60 -46.85 -2.13 -0.58
C LEU A 60 -45.88 -2.17 -1.77
N GLY A 61 -46.43 -2.12 -2.98
CA GLY A 61 -45.61 -2.02 -4.22
C GLY A 61 -44.89 -0.69 -4.31
N ALA A 62 -45.49 0.43 -3.91
CA ALA A 62 -44.88 1.75 -3.87
C ALA A 62 -43.81 1.84 -2.75
N VAL A 63 -44.06 1.24 -1.58
CA VAL A 63 -43.09 1.19 -0.48
C VAL A 63 -41.91 0.25 -0.82
N LEU A 64 -42.17 -0.88 -1.45
CA LEU A 64 -41.12 -1.77 -1.95
C LEU A 64 -40.34 -1.13 -3.13
N TYR A 65 -41.01 -0.38 -4.01
CA TYR A 65 -40.35 0.40 -5.06
C TYR A 65 -39.55 1.58 -4.49
N CYS A 66 -40.10 2.30 -3.49
CA CYS A 66 -39.32 3.34 -2.78
C CYS A 66 -38.17 2.75 -1.96
N MET A 67 -38.29 1.56 -1.36
CA MET A 67 -37.16 0.90 -0.68
C MET A 67 -36.13 0.32 -1.67
N ALA A 68 -36.54 -0.08 -2.88
CA ALA A 68 -35.60 -0.49 -3.94
C ALA A 68 -34.87 0.70 -4.59
N VAL A 69 -35.43 1.91 -4.52
CA VAL A 69 -34.84 3.14 -5.09
C VAL A 69 -33.82 3.81 -4.17
N THR A 70 -33.67 3.35 -2.92
CA THR A 70 -32.71 3.93 -1.95
C THR A 70 -31.46 3.11 -1.71
N ALA A 71 -31.22 2.04 -2.46
CA ALA A 71 -29.86 1.48 -2.55
C ALA A 71 -29.03 2.40 -3.46
N GLN A 72 -28.61 3.53 -2.94
CA GLN A 72 -27.66 4.41 -3.60
C GLN A 72 -26.44 3.56 -3.97
N THR A 73 -26.08 3.49 -5.26
CA THR A 73 -24.89 2.75 -5.71
C THR A 73 -23.69 3.29 -4.98
N GLN A 74 -23.17 2.52 -4.03
CA GLN A 74 -22.03 2.94 -3.25
C GLN A 74 -20.76 2.67 -4.04
N LEU A 75 -20.01 3.73 -4.37
CA LEU A 75 -18.75 3.60 -5.10
C LEU A 75 -17.62 3.14 -4.16
N HIS A 76 -16.64 2.46 -4.76
CA HIS A 76 -15.47 1.93 -4.05
C HIS A 76 -14.16 2.62 -4.48
N LEU A 77 -14.27 3.85 -5.00
CA LEU A 77 -13.12 4.61 -5.52
C LEU A 77 -12.09 4.91 -4.42
N MET A 78 -10.84 4.60 -4.69
CA MET A 78 -9.70 4.93 -3.83
C MET A 78 -8.48 5.27 -4.70
N PRO A 79 -7.94 6.49 -4.61
CA PRO A 79 -8.39 7.64 -3.82
C PRO A 79 -9.77 8.16 -4.22
N GLN A 80 -10.53 8.66 -3.25
CA GLN A 80 -11.82 9.27 -3.50
C GLN A 80 -11.67 10.59 -4.27
N PRO A 81 -12.40 10.78 -5.41
CA PRO A 81 -12.33 12.00 -6.19
C PRO A 81 -12.79 13.24 -5.43
N ALA A 82 -12.29 14.41 -5.87
CA ALA A 82 -12.64 15.69 -5.27
C ALA A 82 -14.14 16.03 -5.42
N GLN A 83 -14.73 15.67 -6.54
CA GLN A 83 -16.17 15.86 -6.79
C GLN A 83 -16.69 14.65 -7.57
N VAL A 84 -17.80 14.07 -7.11
CA VAL A 84 -18.49 12.97 -7.77
C VAL A 84 -20.00 13.12 -7.62
N SER A 85 -20.73 13.01 -8.74
CA SER A 85 -22.17 12.81 -8.76
C SER A 85 -22.51 11.51 -9.45
N ILE A 86 -23.46 10.75 -8.89
CA ILE A 86 -23.91 9.46 -9.39
C ILE A 86 -25.31 9.65 -10.00
N GLU A 87 -25.54 9.11 -11.18
CA GLU A 87 -26.82 9.07 -11.84
C GLU A 87 -27.47 7.69 -11.73
N PHE A 88 -28.76 7.59 -12.04
CA PHE A 88 -29.51 6.33 -11.86
C PHE A 88 -29.22 5.28 -12.94
N GLU A 89 -28.64 5.70 -14.05
CA GLU A 89 -28.35 4.85 -15.19
C GLU A 89 -26.94 4.25 -15.11
N SER A 90 -26.63 3.36 -16.04
CA SER A 90 -25.29 2.76 -16.13
C SER A 90 -24.94 2.44 -17.59
N LEU A 91 -23.66 2.42 -17.88
CA LEU A 91 -23.07 1.98 -19.11
C LEU A 91 -22.87 0.47 -19.07
N ALA A 92 -23.53 -0.28 -19.95
CA ALA A 92 -23.29 -1.73 -20.07
C ALA A 92 -21.96 -1.95 -20.80
N LEU A 93 -21.10 -2.79 -20.21
CA LEU A 93 -19.85 -3.22 -20.84
C LEU A 93 -20.07 -4.51 -21.62
N ASP A 94 -19.72 -4.50 -22.90
CA ASP A 94 -19.68 -5.66 -23.75
C ASP A 94 -18.41 -5.66 -24.64
N SER A 95 -18.26 -6.67 -25.48
CA SER A 95 -17.11 -6.82 -26.38
C SER A 95 -17.03 -5.74 -27.49
N THR A 96 -18.02 -4.86 -27.61
CA THR A 96 -18.04 -3.76 -28.58
C THR A 96 -17.49 -2.44 -28.01
N PHE A 97 -17.07 -2.43 -26.75
CA PHE A 97 -16.44 -1.28 -26.11
C PHE A 97 -15.12 -0.92 -26.81
N ALA A 98 -14.97 0.32 -27.23
CA ALA A 98 -13.80 0.79 -27.96
C ALA A 98 -13.25 2.07 -27.34
N VAL A 99 -11.96 2.32 -27.51
CA VAL A 99 -11.32 3.56 -27.08
C VAL A 99 -10.96 4.42 -28.28
N GLU A 100 -11.41 5.67 -28.27
CA GLU A 100 -11.10 6.68 -29.28
C GLU A 100 -10.28 7.82 -28.65
N VAL A 101 -9.17 8.18 -29.30
CA VAL A 101 -8.35 9.33 -28.91
C VAL A 101 -8.34 10.33 -30.06
N PRO A 102 -9.13 11.41 -29.98
CA PRO A 102 -9.13 12.44 -31.02
C PRO A 102 -7.77 13.15 -31.08
N GLY A 103 -7.17 13.22 -32.27
CA GLY A 103 -5.93 13.97 -32.50
C GLY A 103 -4.65 13.13 -32.38
N LYS A 104 -3.53 13.80 -32.06
CA LYS A 104 -2.23 13.15 -31.89
C LYS A 104 -2.09 12.63 -30.47
N THR A 105 -1.66 11.39 -30.33
CA THR A 105 -1.37 10.75 -29.04
C THR A 105 0.11 10.47 -28.88
N SER A 106 0.62 10.47 -27.66
CA SER A 106 1.98 10.02 -27.33
C SER A 106 2.03 8.51 -27.10
N MET A 107 3.25 7.96 -27.17
CA MET A 107 3.47 6.56 -26.76
C MET A 107 3.09 6.30 -25.30
N ARG A 108 3.24 7.30 -24.40
CA ARG A 108 2.86 7.19 -23.00
C ARG A 108 1.36 6.97 -22.84
N LEU A 109 0.55 7.84 -23.44
CA LEU A 109 -0.91 7.76 -23.39
C LEU A 109 -1.42 6.46 -24.08
N THR A 110 -0.90 6.14 -25.27
CA THR A 110 -1.26 4.89 -25.97
C THR A 110 -0.99 3.68 -25.08
N SER A 111 0.21 3.60 -24.47
CA SER A 111 0.54 2.49 -23.57
C SER A 111 -0.31 2.47 -22.32
N ALA A 112 -0.76 3.61 -21.81
CA ALA A 112 -1.66 3.68 -20.66
C ALA A 112 -3.06 3.15 -21.02
N ILE A 113 -3.59 3.54 -22.17
CA ILE A 113 -4.86 3.04 -22.69
C ILE A 113 -4.80 1.51 -22.91
N ASP A 114 -3.71 1.03 -23.54
CA ASP A 114 -3.52 -0.41 -23.75
C ASP A 114 -3.47 -1.20 -22.43
N ARG A 115 -2.88 -0.63 -21.37
CA ARG A 115 -2.89 -1.23 -20.03
C ARG A 115 -4.29 -1.22 -19.44
N ALA A 116 -5.01 -0.11 -19.51
CA ALA A 116 -6.37 0.02 -19.01
C ALA A 116 -7.33 -0.98 -19.68
N VAL A 117 -7.29 -1.08 -21.01
CA VAL A 117 -8.10 -2.05 -21.75
C VAL A 117 -7.78 -3.47 -21.34
N ARG A 118 -6.48 -3.85 -21.27
CA ARG A 118 -6.08 -5.20 -20.81
C ARG A 118 -6.54 -5.50 -19.39
N ARG A 119 -6.50 -4.53 -18.48
CA ARG A 119 -7.02 -4.72 -17.10
C ARG A 119 -8.52 -4.98 -17.13
N MET A 120 -9.28 -4.17 -17.83
CA MET A 120 -10.73 -4.41 -17.99
C MET A 120 -11.03 -5.79 -18.60
N GLU A 121 -10.26 -6.23 -19.61
CA GLU A 121 -10.38 -7.57 -20.18
C GLU A 121 -10.09 -8.68 -19.17
N MET A 122 -9.07 -8.52 -18.32
CA MET A 122 -8.73 -9.50 -17.29
C MET A 122 -9.79 -9.58 -16.19
N GLU A 123 -10.30 -8.44 -15.75
CA GLU A 123 -11.30 -8.34 -14.67
C GLU A 123 -12.68 -8.84 -15.12
N THR A 124 -13.05 -8.58 -16.36
CA THR A 124 -14.39 -8.90 -16.90
C THR A 124 -14.45 -10.21 -17.69
N GLY A 125 -13.32 -10.71 -18.19
CA GLY A 125 -13.27 -11.78 -19.17
C GLY A 125 -13.78 -11.38 -20.56
N LEU A 126 -14.22 -10.14 -20.78
CA LEU A 126 -14.67 -9.59 -22.04
C LEU A 126 -13.46 -9.28 -22.91
N ARG A 127 -13.33 -9.94 -24.06
CA ARG A 127 -12.30 -9.60 -25.02
C ARG A 127 -12.77 -8.48 -25.91
N HIS A 128 -11.93 -7.47 -26.03
CA HIS A 128 -12.17 -6.38 -26.96
C HIS A 128 -12.33 -6.90 -28.39
N ALA A 129 -13.38 -6.47 -29.07
CA ALA A 129 -13.63 -6.87 -30.43
C ALA A 129 -12.54 -6.33 -31.37
N GLY A 130 -11.94 -7.25 -32.14
CA GLY A 130 -10.92 -6.90 -33.13
C GLY A 130 -11.48 -6.04 -34.27
N PRO A 131 -10.60 -5.57 -35.18
CA PRO A 131 -11.00 -4.72 -36.30
C PRO A 131 -12.13 -5.33 -37.12
N GLY A 132 -13.18 -4.54 -37.38
CA GLY A 132 -14.32 -4.93 -38.22
C GLY A 132 -15.63 -5.26 -37.49
N VAL A 133 -15.63 -5.24 -36.15
CA VAL A 133 -16.86 -5.28 -35.36
C VAL A 133 -17.40 -3.87 -35.20
N ALA A 134 -18.70 -3.67 -35.40
CA ALA A 134 -19.32 -2.35 -35.21
C ALA A 134 -19.25 -1.97 -33.72
N GLU A 135 -18.49 -0.90 -33.43
CA GLU A 135 -18.38 -0.32 -32.10
C GLU A 135 -19.71 0.33 -31.69
N LYS A 136 -20.27 -0.12 -30.57
CA LYS A 136 -21.52 0.42 -30.03
C LYS A 136 -21.28 1.40 -28.89
N THR A 137 -20.25 1.15 -28.12
CA THR A 137 -19.93 1.88 -26.90
C THR A 137 -18.50 2.39 -26.98
N LYS A 138 -18.26 3.66 -26.66
CA LYS A 138 -16.94 4.27 -26.77
C LYS A 138 -16.51 4.91 -25.46
N LEU A 139 -15.22 4.75 -25.15
CA LEU A 139 -14.49 5.68 -24.30
C LEU A 139 -13.76 6.69 -25.20
N VAL A 140 -14.05 7.94 -25.03
CA VAL A 140 -13.32 9.03 -25.71
C VAL A 140 -12.35 9.67 -24.72
N VAL A 141 -11.06 9.69 -25.07
CA VAL A 141 -10.01 10.31 -24.24
C VAL A 141 -9.48 11.54 -24.95
N ARG A 142 -9.75 12.73 -24.41
CA ARG A 142 -9.28 14.02 -24.96
C ARG A 142 -8.21 14.59 -24.05
N VAL A 143 -7.10 15.00 -24.66
CA VAL A 143 -5.96 15.61 -23.97
C VAL A 143 -5.57 16.89 -24.73
N GLU A 144 -5.47 18.01 -24.01
CA GLU A 144 -5.13 19.30 -24.63
C GLU A 144 -3.65 19.37 -24.99
N HIS A 145 -2.77 18.87 -24.10
CA HIS A 145 -1.32 18.95 -24.25
C HIS A 145 -0.66 17.61 -23.91
N SER A 146 0.41 17.29 -24.66
CA SER A 146 1.28 16.19 -24.26
C SER A 146 2.05 16.56 -22.99
N ALA A 147 2.19 15.63 -22.05
CA ALA A 147 3.02 15.80 -20.88
C ALA A 147 4.51 15.97 -21.26
N LEU A 148 5.27 16.65 -20.42
CA LEU A 148 6.69 16.87 -20.63
C LEU A 148 7.46 15.55 -20.73
N PRO A 149 8.52 15.50 -21.56
CA PRO A 149 9.38 14.32 -21.64
C PRO A 149 9.97 13.91 -20.28
N ILE A 150 10.33 14.87 -19.45
CA ILE A 150 10.71 14.70 -18.04
C ILE A 150 9.64 15.41 -17.23
N GLN A 151 8.93 14.66 -16.39
CA GLN A 151 7.85 15.19 -15.57
C GLN A 151 8.37 16.22 -14.56
N THR A 152 7.53 17.20 -14.25
CA THR A 152 7.77 18.18 -13.20
C THR A 152 6.65 18.11 -12.15
N LEU A 153 6.83 18.81 -11.02
CA LEU A 153 5.80 18.90 -9.98
C LEU A 153 4.63 19.80 -10.37
N ASP A 154 4.79 20.62 -11.42
CA ASP A 154 3.83 21.65 -11.79
C ASP A 154 2.96 21.23 -12.98
N GLU A 155 3.08 20.00 -13.48
CA GLU A 155 2.18 19.49 -14.52
C GLU A 155 0.77 19.30 -13.96
N ASP A 156 -0.22 19.68 -14.75
CA ASP A 156 -1.62 19.51 -14.40
C ASP A 156 -2.00 18.02 -14.46
N GLU A 157 -2.43 17.47 -13.33
CA GLU A 157 -2.86 16.08 -13.18
C GLU A 157 -4.39 15.98 -13.06
N SER A 158 -5.14 17.07 -13.27
CA SER A 158 -6.59 17.09 -13.18
C SER A 158 -7.25 16.39 -14.38
N TYR A 159 -8.46 15.87 -14.16
CA TYR A 159 -9.30 15.30 -15.20
C TYR A 159 -10.79 15.46 -14.88
N ALA A 160 -11.61 15.39 -15.94
CA ALA A 160 -13.03 15.16 -15.85
C ALA A 160 -13.35 13.78 -16.44
N LEU A 161 -14.20 12.99 -15.78
CA LEU A 161 -14.71 11.72 -16.27
C LEU A 161 -16.24 11.76 -16.27
N HIS A 162 -16.83 11.65 -17.45
CA HIS A 162 -18.27 11.60 -17.64
C HIS A 162 -18.68 10.26 -18.22
N VAL A 163 -19.54 9.53 -17.52
CA VAL A 163 -20.07 8.21 -17.93
C VAL A 163 -21.58 8.33 -18.09
N THR A 164 -22.08 7.93 -19.25
CA THR A 164 -23.50 7.85 -19.59
C THR A 164 -23.83 6.46 -20.16
N PRO A 165 -25.10 6.09 -20.32
CA PRO A 165 -25.46 4.85 -21.00
C PRO A 165 -24.95 4.74 -22.46
N ALA A 166 -24.60 5.87 -23.09
CA ALA A 166 -24.13 5.93 -24.47
C ALA A 166 -22.60 5.77 -24.59
N GLY A 167 -21.84 5.99 -23.51
CA GLY A 167 -20.39 5.92 -23.51
C GLY A 167 -19.75 6.65 -22.34
N ALA A 168 -18.42 6.70 -22.36
CA ALA A 168 -17.63 7.41 -21.38
C ALA A 168 -16.69 8.43 -22.05
N GLU A 169 -16.41 9.54 -21.37
CA GLU A 169 -15.48 10.57 -21.82
C GLU A 169 -14.52 10.93 -20.70
N ILE A 170 -13.23 11.01 -21.02
CA ILE A 170 -12.18 11.55 -20.16
C ILE A 170 -11.62 12.80 -20.86
N ASP A 171 -11.71 13.94 -20.18
CA ASP A 171 -11.13 15.20 -20.60
C ASP A 171 -10.05 15.62 -19.60
N ALA A 172 -8.84 15.91 -20.08
CA ALA A 172 -7.72 16.29 -19.24
C ALA A 172 -6.82 17.32 -19.93
N ALA A 173 -6.23 18.24 -19.16
CA ALA A 173 -5.26 19.18 -19.69
C ALA A 173 -3.99 18.46 -20.16
N THR A 174 -3.53 17.44 -19.43
CA THR A 174 -2.33 16.66 -19.77
C THR A 174 -2.61 15.15 -19.85
N GLU A 175 -1.66 14.43 -20.44
CA GLU A 175 -1.70 12.96 -20.46
C GLU A 175 -1.71 12.34 -19.04
N LEU A 176 -1.13 13.03 -18.04
CA LEU A 176 -1.11 12.54 -16.67
C LEU A 176 -2.52 12.53 -16.07
N GLY A 177 -3.27 13.63 -16.25
CA GLY A 177 -4.67 13.68 -15.85
C GLY A 177 -5.50 12.59 -16.52
N ALA A 178 -5.32 12.39 -17.84
CA ALA A 178 -6.02 11.32 -18.57
C ALA A 178 -5.68 9.93 -18.02
N MET A 179 -4.42 9.66 -17.62
CA MET A 179 -4.02 8.40 -17.01
C MET A 179 -4.71 8.19 -15.67
N HIS A 180 -4.85 9.20 -14.83
CA HIS A 180 -5.59 9.13 -13.58
C HIS A 180 -7.09 8.91 -13.79
N GLY A 181 -7.66 9.49 -14.84
CA GLY A 181 -9.04 9.24 -15.28
C GLY A 181 -9.26 7.79 -15.69
N LEU A 182 -8.30 7.19 -16.40
CA LEU A 182 -8.35 5.77 -16.77
C LEU A 182 -8.33 4.85 -15.54
N GLU A 183 -7.47 5.12 -14.53
CA GLU A 183 -7.46 4.34 -13.29
C GLU A 183 -8.80 4.46 -12.55
N THR A 184 -9.40 5.64 -12.51
CA THR A 184 -10.73 5.83 -11.91
C THR A 184 -11.83 5.07 -12.68
N LEU A 185 -11.78 5.09 -14.02
CA LEU A 185 -12.75 4.37 -14.87
C LEU A 185 -12.72 2.86 -14.60
N ILE A 186 -11.51 2.28 -14.44
CA ILE A 186 -11.36 0.86 -14.13
C ILE A 186 -12.01 0.51 -12.78
N GLN A 187 -11.78 1.31 -11.75
CA GLN A 187 -12.38 1.12 -10.42
C GLN A 187 -13.92 1.22 -10.41
N LEU A 188 -14.51 1.82 -11.43
CA LEU A 188 -15.97 1.91 -11.59
C LEU A 188 -16.59 0.64 -12.21
N VAL A 189 -15.80 -0.27 -12.78
CA VAL A 189 -16.30 -1.49 -13.38
C VAL A 189 -16.90 -2.40 -12.31
N GLN A 190 -18.15 -2.78 -12.48
CA GLN A 190 -18.90 -3.59 -11.51
C GLN A 190 -19.59 -4.77 -12.17
N PRO A 191 -19.66 -5.93 -11.51
CA PRO A 191 -20.47 -7.05 -11.99
C PRO A 191 -21.96 -6.72 -11.89
N SER A 192 -22.74 -7.18 -12.84
CA SER A 192 -24.20 -7.13 -12.86
C SER A 192 -24.79 -8.49 -13.17
N GLY A 193 -26.09 -8.66 -12.95
CA GLY A 193 -26.76 -9.96 -13.22
C GLY A 193 -26.62 -10.45 -14.66
N ASN A 194 -26.31 -9.57 -15.63
CA ASN A 194 -26.19 -9.86 -17.06
C ASN A 194 -24.78 -9.57 -17.64
N GLY A 195 -23.77 -9.43 -16.82
CA GLY A 195 -22.40 -9.12 -17.25
C GLY A 195 -21.75 -8.05 -16.38
N TYR A 196 -21.22 -7.00 -17.01
CA TYR A 196 -20.53 -5.89 -16.31
C TYR A 196 -21.13 -4.56 -16.72
N LEU A 197 -21.03 -3.60 -15.80
CA LEU A 197 -21.48 -2.23 -16.02
C LEU A 197 -20.51 -1.22 -15.40
N ILE A 198 -20.61 0.02 -15.84
CA ILE A 198 -20.01 1.19 -15.21
C ILE A 198 -21.17 2.12 -14.79
N PRO A 199 -21.32 2.49 -13.52
CA PRO A 199 -22.33 3.46 -13.10
C PRO A 199 -22.20 4.78 -13.87
N ALA A 200 -23.31 5.39 -14.25
CA ALA A 200 -23.30 6.71 -14.83
C ALA A 200 -22.88 7.73 -13.75
N VAL A 201 -21.80 8.45 -14.02
CA VAL A 201 -21.18 9.38 -13.08
C VAL A 201 -20.65 10.60 -13.78
N ASN A 202 -20.59 11.71 -13.03
CA ASN A 202 -19.82 12.88 -13.44
C ASN A 202 -18.80 13.18 -12.34
N ILE A 203 -17.51 13.08 -12.68
CA ILE A 203 -16.37 13.25 -11.79
C ILE A 203 -15.51 14.40 -12.28
N HIS A 204 -15.17 15.33 -11.36
CA HIS A 204 -14.11 16.31 -11.55
C HIS A 204 -13.09 16.11 -10.43
N ASP A 205 -11.85 15.85 -10.81
CA ASP A 205 -10.82 15.40 -9.87
C ASP A 205 -9.46 16.03 -10.15
N ALA A 206 -8.72 16.25 -9.08
CA ALA A 206 -7.35 16.78 -9.11
C ALA A 206 -6.66 16.43 -7.78
N PRO A 207 -5.33 16.25 -7.78
CA PRO A 207 -4.60 15.97 -6.54
C PRO A 207 -4.58 17.20 -5.62
N ARG A 208 -4.75 16.95 -4.32
CA ARG A 208 -4.56 17.97 -3.28
C ARG A 208 -3.10 18.40 -3.13
N PHE A 209 -2.17 17.44 -3.27
CA PHE A 209 -0.74 17.66 -3.14
C PHE A 209 0.01 17.27 -4.41
N ARG A 210 1.02 18.07 -4.76
CA ARG A 210 1.88 17.88 -5.94
C ARG A 210 2.90 16.73 -5.74
N TRP A 211 3.32 16.45 -4.50
CA TRP A 211 4.21 15.34 -4.12
C TRP A 211 3.43 14.26 -3.40
N ARG A 212 3.39 13.09 -3.98
CA ARG A 212 2.70 11.89 -3.44
C ARG A 212 3.65 10.71 -3.62
N GLY A 213 4.57 10.56 -2.62
CA GLY A 213 5.72 9.69 -2.73
C GLY A 213 5.54 8.32 -2.07
N LEU A 214 6.29 7.35 -2.59
CA LEU A 214 6.64 6.10 -1.93
C LEU A 214 8.14 5.89 -2.02
N MET A 215 8.81 5.82 -0.86
CA MET A 215 10.20 5.43 -0.73
C MET A 215 10.30 3.92 -0.47
N ILE A 216 11.21 3.25 -1.16
CA ILE A 216 11.61 1.86 -0.90
C ILE A 216 13.10 1.82 -0.64
N ASP A 217 13.46 1.33 0.54
CA ASP A 217 14.85 1.11 0.94
C ASP A 217 15.35 -0.23 0.36
N CYS A 218 16.21 -0.13 -0.63
CA CYS A 218 16.91 -1.26 -1.22
C CYS A 218 18.34 -1.43 -0.68
N GLY A 219 18.79 -0.49 0.15
CA GLY A 219 20.13 -0.48 0.75
C GLY A 219 20.29 -1.57 1.81
N ARG A 220 19.34 -1.65 2.77
CA ARG A 220 19.37 -2.65 3.86
C ARG A 220 19.14 -4.05 3.31
N HIS A 221 18.06 -4.26 2.56
CA HIS A 221 17.83 -5.49 1.78
C HIS A 221 17.55 -5.15 0.32
N PHE A 222 18.15 -5.93 -0.56
CA PHE A 222 18.00 -5.74 -2.01
C PHE A 222 16.63 -6.22 -2.49
N GLU A 223 15.95 -5.38 -3.27
CA GLU A 223 14.68 -5.72 -3.90
C GLU A 223 14.83 -5.90 -5.42
N PRO A 224 14.51 -7.07 -5.98
CA PRO A 224 14.65 -7.33 -7.41
C PRO A 224 13.83 -6.35 -8.28
N VAL A 225 14.28 -6.15 -9.53
CA VAL A 225 13.60 -5.29 -10.53
C VAL A 225 12.09 -5.60 -10.65
N SER A 226 11.72 -6.88 -10.59
CA SER A 226 10.31 -7.30 -10.66
C SER A 226 9.48 -6.82 -9.48
N VAL A 227 10.08 -6.74 -8.28
CA VAL A 227 9.43 -6.19 -7.07
C VAL A 227 9.20 -4.70 -7.23
N ILE A 228 10.22 -3.97 -7.67
CA ILE A 228 10.09 -2.53 -7.92
C ILE A 228 8.99 -2.25 -8.95
N LYS A 229 8.97 -2.99 -10.06
CA LYS A 229 7.97 -2.79 -11.12
C LYS A 229 6.54 -3.03 -10.65
N ARG A 230 6.26 -4.12 -9.90
CA ARG A 230 4.90 -4.36 -9.42
C ARG A 230 4.45 -3.30 -8.40
N ASN A 231 5.38 -2.76 -7.59
CA ASN A 231 5.08 -1.65 -6.70
C ASN A 231 4.81 -0.35 -7.50
N LEU A 232 5.51 -0.10 -8.60
CA LEU A 232 5.19 1.00 -9.51
C LEU A 232 3.82 0.85 -10.17
N ASP A 233 3.35 -0.38 -10.44
CA ASP A 233 1.98 -0.63 -10.90
C ASP A 233 0.95 -0.25 -9.81
N GLY A 234 1.18 -0.65 -8.57
CA GLY A 234 0.34 -0.25 -7.43
C GLY A 234 0.35 1.26 -7.18
N MET A 235 1.51 1.91 -7.30
CA MET A 235 1.63 3.37 -7.20
C MET A 235 0.78 4.08 -8.26
N ALA A 236 0.82 3.62 -9.51
CA ALA A 236 0.03 4.20 -10.61
C ALA A 236 -1.47 4.07 -10.35
N ALA A 237 -1.94 2.87 -9.95
CA ALA A 237 -3.34 2.63 -9.64
C ALA A 237 -3.86 3.51 -8.50
N MET A 238 -3.02 3.78 -7.49
CA MET A 238 -3.35 4.63 -6.34
C MET A 238 -2.92 6.09 -6.53
N LYS A 239 -2.60 6.51 -7.76
CA LYS A 239 -2.26 7.89 -8.15
C LYS A 239 -1.09 8.51 -7.39
N LEU A 240 -0.12 7.70 -6.94
CA LEU A 240 1.17 8.17 -6.44
C LEU A 240 2.06 8.55 -7.63
N ASN A 241 2.85 9.64 -7.50
CA ASN A 241 3.61 10.21 -8.62
C ASN A 241 5.12 10.31 -8.42
N VAL A 242 5.65 9.95 -7.24
CA VAL A 242 7.08 9.96 -6.95
C VAL A 242 7.51 8.62 -6.34
N PHE A 243 8.41 7.93 -7.02
CA PHE A 243 9.15 6.80 -6.50
C PHE A 243 10.50 7.31 -5.97
N HIS A 244 10.64 7.38 -4.65
CA HIS A 244 11.91 7.68 -3.99
C HIS A 244 12.68 6.37 -3.81
N TRP A 245 13.80 6.26 -4.50
CA TRP A 245 14.58 5.02 -4.55
C TRP A 245 15.83 5.14 -3.70
N HIS A 246 15.78 4.58 -2.49
CA HIS A 246 16.88 4.59 -1.54
C HIS A 246 17.90 3.49 -1.93
N LEU A 247 19.01 3.91 -2.56
CA LEU A 247 19.93 3.04 -3.27
C LEU A 247 21.22 2.74 -2.54
N THR A 248 21.56 3.50 -1.50
CA THR A 248 22.85 3.31 -0.80
C THR A 248 22.70 3.43 0.70
N GLU A 249 23.30 2.50 1.42
CA GLU A 249 23.29 2.39 2.87
C GLU A 249 24.58 1.77 3.42
N ASP A 250 24.70 1.68 4.74
CA ASP A 250 25.80 0.98 5.42
C ASP A 250 25.87 -0.50 4.99
N GLN A 251 24.71 -1.12 4.74
CA GLN A 251 24.57 -2.54 4.38
C GLN A 251 24.67 -2.81 2.89
N GLY A 252 24.65 -1.79 2.03
CA GLY A 252 24.75 -2.03 0.62
C GLY A 252 24.74 -0.80 -0.28
N PHE A 253 25.55 -0.87 -1.31
CA PHE A 253 25.59 0.06 -2.43
C PHE A 253 24.92 -0.58 -3.63
N ARG A 254 23.70 -0.18 -3.99
CA ARG A 254 22.82 -0.96 -4.87
C ARG A 254 22.74 -0.47 -6.32
N ILE A 255 23.56 0.50 -6.75
CA ILE A 255 23.56 0.99 -8.12
C ILE A 255 24.95 0.88 -8.77
N GLU A 256 25.03 0.31 -9.98
CA GLU A 256 26.29 0.19 -10.74
C GLU A 256 26.88 1.57 -11.04
N SER A 257 28.13 1.78 -10.63
CA SER A 257 28.97 2.87 -11.14
C SER A 257 30.10 2.30 -12.00
N ARG A 258 30.19 2.73 -13.25
CA ARG A 258 31.28 2.40 -14.16
C ARG A 258 32.51 3.24 -13.92
N VAL A 259 32.31 4.46 -13.39
CA VAL A 259 33.38 5.36 -12.99
C VAL A 259 34.07 4.89 -11.72
N PHE A 260 33.29 4.27 -10.80
CA PHE A 260 33.77 3.75 -9.53
C PHE A 260 33.29 2.31 -9.28
N PRO A 261 33.82 1.32 -10.07
CA PRO A 261 33.26 -0.03 -10.06
C PRO A 261 33.38 -0.78 -8.72
N MET A 262 34.28 -0.35 -7.83
CA MET A 262 34.41 -0.97 -6.51
C MET A 262 33.23 -0.64 -5.59
N LEU A 263 32.42 0.39 -5.87
CA LEU A 263 31.21 0.70 -5.09
C LEU A 263 30.26 -0.51 -5.05
N THR A 264 30.00 -1.14 -6.19
CA THR A 264 29.24 -2.39 -6.23
C THR A 264 30.15 -3.62 -6.10
N GLY A 265 31.38 -3.60 -6.62
CA GLY A 265 32.29 -4.73 -6.55
C GLY A 265 32.70 -5.17 -5.14
N LYS A 266 32.64 -4.25 -4.16
CA LYS A 266 32.86 -4.54 -2.72
C LYS A 266 31.65 -4.22 -1.86
N GLY A 267 30.90 -3.17 -2.23
CA GLY A 267 29.86 -2.60 -1.38
C GLY A 267 28.47 -3.21 -1.55
N SER A 268 28.27 -4.27 -2.35
CA SER A 268 26.93 -4.78 -2.65
C SER A 268 26.68 -6.25 -2.33
N ASP A 269 27.73 -7.04 -2.04
CA ASP A 269 27.66 -8.51 -2.00
C ASP A 269 27.17 -9.17 -3.31
N GLY A 270 27.19 -8.45 -4.41
CA GLY A 270 26.67 -8.90 -5.70
C GLY A 270 25.20 -8.52 -5.96
N ASP A 271 24.53 -7.97 -4.99
CA ASP A 271 23.13 -7.52 -5.07
C ASP A 271 23.08 -6.03 -5.42
N PHE A 272 22.92 -5.71 -6.68
CA PHE A 272 22.82 -4.33 -7.18
C PHE A 272 22.08 -4.27 -8.51
N TYR A 273 21.58 -3.09 -8.84
CA TYR A 273 21.00 -2.78 -10.15
C TYR A 273 22.11 -2.35 -11.11
N SER A 274 22.18 -2.99 -12.27
CA SER A 274 22.99 -2.47 -13.37
C SER A 274 22.43 -1.11 -13.84
N GLN A 275 23.24 -0.33 -14.54
CA GLN A 275 22.73 0.91 -15.16
C GLN A 275 21.60 0.64 -16.16
N GLN A 276 21.57 -0.55 -16.75
CA GLN A 276 20.49 -0.96 -17.64
C GLN A 276 19.21 -1.21 -16.85
N ASP A 277 19.26 -1.92 -15.71
CA ASP A 277 18.12 -2.13 -14.84
C ASP A 277 17.54 -0.79 -14.32
N ALA A 278 18.43 0.12 -13.92
CA ALA A 278 18.00 1.43 -13.44
C ALA A 278 17.29 2.25 -14.54
N LYS A 279 17.84 2.27 -15.76
CA LYS A 279 17.18 2.93 -16.90
C LYS A 279 15.85 2.28 -17.27
N GLU A 280 15.76 0.96 -17.15
CA GLU A 280 14.52 0.22 -17.39
C GLU A 280 13.45 0.59 -16.35
N ILE A 281 13.80 0.66 -15.07
CA ILE A 281 12.90 1.09 -14.00
C ILE A 281 12.45 2.54 -14.21
N VAL A 282 13.37 3.45 -14.52
CA VAL A 282 13.05 4.86 -14.81
C VAL A 282 12.08 4.99 -15.99
N ALA A 283 12.31 4.23 -17.06
CA ALA A 283 11.42 4.22 -18.22
C ALA A 283 10.05 3.62 -17.89
N TYR A 284 10.02 2.56 -17.08
CA TYR A 284 8.81 1.89 -16.62
C TYR A 284 7.93 2.79 -15.73
N ALA A 285 8.55 3.48 -14.78
CA ALA A 285 7.91 4.47 -13.92
C ALA A 285 7.33 5.64 -14.74
N ARG A 286 8.15 6.19 -15.66
CA ARG A 286 7.74 7.29 -16.53
C ARG A 286 6.55 6.94 -17.41
N ALA A 287 6.46 5.71 -17.92
CA ALA A 287 5.31 5.23 -18.69
C ALA A 287 4.02 5.16 -17.85
N ARG A 288 4.13 5.29 -16.52
CA ARG A 288 3.04 5.30 -15.53
C ARG A 288 2.79 6.66 -14.89
N GLY A 289 3.45 7.70 -15.39
CA GLY A 289 3.32 9.04 -14.79
C GLY A 289 4.08 9.18 -13.47
N ILE A 290 5.05 8.32 -13.18
CA ILE A 290 5.80 8.32 -11.92
C ILE A 290 7.22 8.82 -12.18
N ARG A 291 7.65 9.77 -11.36
CA ARG A 291 9.00 10.31 -11.29
C ARG A 291 9.88 9.40 -10.44
N VAL A 292 11.18 9.28 -10.74
CA VAL A 292 12.11 8.50 -9.93
C VAL A 292 13.17 9.43 -9.35
N VAL A 293 13.15 9.61 -8.03
CA VAL A 293 14.11 10.40 -7.26
C VAL A 293 15.09 9.42 -6.60
N PRO A 294 16.37 9.37 -7.03
CA PRO A 294 17.35 8.51 -6.39
C PRO A 294 17.87 9.13 -5.10
N GLU A 295 18.12 8.30 -4.10
CA GLU A 295 18.82 8.68 -2.89
C GLU A 295 20.20 8.02 -2.80
N PHE A 296 21.21 8.85 -2.50
CA PHE A 296 22.58 8.44 -2.26
C PHE A 296 23.03 8.99 -0.92
N GLU A 297 23.02 8.16 0.10
CA GLU A 297 23.33 8.55 1.47
C GLU A 297 24.75 9.09 1.63
N MET A 298 24.82 10.30 2.18
CA MET A 298 26.08 10.96 2.53
C MET A 298 25.84 12.16 3.49
N PRO A 299 26.73 12.50 4.42
CA PRO A 299 28.03 11.86 4.69
C PRO A 299 27.96 10.71 5.70
N GLY A 300 26.82 10.51 6.41
CA GLY A 300 26.50 9.35 7.23
C GLY A 300 26.06 8.16 6.38
N HIS A 301 25.64 7.06 7.01
CA HIS A 301 25.13 5.86 6.35
C HIS A 301 25.98 5.40 5.13
N SER A 302 27.30 5.58 5.26
CA SER A 302 28.21 5.50 4.12
C SER A 302 29.25 4.37 4.24
N THR A 303 29.03 3.39 5.13
CA THR A 303 29.99 2.29 5.36
C THR A 303 30.32 1.54 4.06
N ALA A 304 29.33 1.28 3.19
CA ALA A 304 29.56 0.61 1.91
C ALA A 304 30.46 1.46 0.96
N TRP A 305 30.29 2.79 0.93
CA TRP A 305 31.19 3.70 0.21
C TRP A 305 32.61 3.60 0.71
N LEU A 306 32.78 3.66 2.04
CA LEU A 306 34.09 3.74 2.70
C LEU A 306 34.84 2.40 2.67
N PHE A 307 34.10 1.28 2.69
CA PHE A 307 34.68 -0.04 2.46
C PHE A 307 35.18 -0.18 1.02
N ALA A 308 34.41 0.32 0.05
CA ALA A 308 34.81 0.30 -1.36
C ALA A 308 35.99 1.24 -1.65
N TYR A 309 35.97 2.46 -1.09
CA TYR A 309 36.98 3.50 -1.29
C TYR A 309 37.42 4.13 0.05
N PRO A 310 38.37 3.49 0.76
CA PRO A 310 38.81 3.94 2.09
C PRO A 310 39.38 5.37 2.11
N SER A 311 39.82 5.91 0.97
CA SER A 311 40.30 7.29 0.86
C SER A 311 39.23 8.35 1.15
N LEU A 312 37.96 7.99 1.16
CA LEU A 312 36.83 8.87 1.52
C LEU A 312 36.63 8.98 3.02
N ALA A 313 37.18 8.06 3.83
CA ALA A 313 36.92 8.00 5.26
C ALA A 313 37.54 9.16 6.05
N SER A 314 36.81 9.60 7.09
CA SER A 314 37.21 10.68 7.99
C SER A 314 38.37 10.31 8.94
N GLY A 315 38.59 9.02 9.15
CA GLY A 315 39.61 8.48 10.05
C GLY A 315 39.71 6.97 9.91
N SER A 316 39.04 6.23 10.78
CA SER A 316 38.94 4.78 10.69
C SER A 316 38.17 4.34 9.44
N THR A 317 38.57 3.20 8.89
CA THR A 317 37.94 2.60 7.72
C THR A 317 37.25 1.30 8.10
N PRO A 318 36.06 1.01 7.55
CA PRO A 318 35.39 -0.27 7.78
C PRO A 318 36.18 -1.42 7.16
N GLU A 319 36.13 -2.59 7.81
CA GLU A 319 36.76 -3.84 7.32
C GLU A 319 35.85 -4.63 6.37
N GLY A 320 34.56 -4.26 6.31
CA GLY A 320 33.53 -4.88 5.49
C GLY A 320 32.30 -4.00 5.36
N ILE A 321 31.31 -4.47 4.63
CA ILE A 321 29.94 -3.93 4.68
C ILE A 321 29.39 -4.18 6.06
N ARG A 322 28.68 -3.20 6.61
CA ARG A 322 28.02 -3.36 7.89
C ARG A 322 26.83 -4.31 7.76
N ARG A 323 26.65 -5.18 8.76
CA ARG A 323 25.51 -6.11 8.80
C ARG A 323 24.45 -5.66 9.79
N GLU A 324 24.87 -5.09 10.93
CA GLU A 324 23.98 -4.60 11.96
C GLU A 324 23.18 -3.38 11.46
N PHE A 325 21.96 -3.26 11.92
CA PHE A 325 21.13 -2.08 11.68
C PHE A 325 21.47 -0.94 12.66
N GLY A 326 20.85 0.22 12.45
CA GLY A 326 21.07 1.41 13.25
C GLY A 326 22.24 2.27 12.78
N ILE A 327 22.59 3.29 13.56
CA ILE A 327 23.51 4.36 13.17
C ILE A 327 24.97 3.89 13.18
N SER A 328 25.70 4.16 12.10
CA SER A 328 27.14 3.87 11.97
C SER A 328 28.00 4.97 12.56
N GLN A 329 29.20 4.60 13.02
CA GLN A 329 30.23 5.57 13.42
C GLN A 329 31.03 6.13 12.25
N TYR A 330 30.94 5.52 11.08
CA TYR A 330 31.71 5.91 9.91
C TYR A 330 31.02 7.06 9.16
N ALA A 331 31.84 7.99 8.64
CA ALA A 331 31.35 9.08 7.81
C ALA A 331 32.39 9.51 6.79
N ILE A 332 31.93 10.04 5.67
CA ILE A 332 32.75 10.64 4.63
C ILE A 332 33.50 11.87 5.20
N ASP A 333 34.75 12.07 4.76
CA ASP A 333 35.61 13.20 5.13
C ASP A 333 35.25 14.47 4.36
N PRO A 334 34.68 15.49 5.00
CA PRO A 334 34.23 16.71 4.33
C PRO A 334 35.38 17.72 4.11
N THR A 335 36.60 17.43 4.53
CA THR A 335 37.70 18.38 4.48
C THR A 335 38.65 18.23 3.29
N ARG A 336 38.47 17.18 2.49
CA ARG A 336 39.33 16.87 1.34
C ARG A 336 38.68 17.30 0.02
N GLU A 337 39.39 18.06 -0.80
CA GLU A 337 38.89 18.39 -2.15
C GLU A 337 38.69 17.15 -3.04
N ALA A 338 39.51 16.09 -2.83
CA ALA A 338 39.36 14.82 -3.52
C ALA A 338 38.00 14.14 -3.25
N THR A 339 37.42 14.32 -2.06
CA THR A 339 36.06 13.84 -1.74
C THR A 339 35.03 14.43 -2.68
N TYR A 340 35.06 15.74 -2.88
CA TYR A 340 34.12 16.44 -3.76
C TYR A 340 34.37 16.13 -5.24
N ALA A 341 35.61 15.94 -5.62
CA ALA A 341 35.94 15.49 -6.99
C ALA A 341 35.39 14.08 -7.24
N PHE A 342 35.45 13.18 -6.26
CA PHE A 342 34.85 11.83 -6.31
C PHE A 342 33.32 11.92 -6.43
N ILE A 343 32.68 12.63 -5.49
CA ILE A 343 31.20 12.81 -5.46
C ILE A 343 30.74 13.47 -6.77
N GLY A 344 31.43 14.48 -7.27
CA GLY A 344 31.08 15.15 -8.52
C GLY A 344 31.10 14.23 -9.73
N ARG A 345 32.12 13.37 -9.84
CA ARG A 345 32.18 12.39 -10.94
C ARG A 345 31.09 11.32 -10.82
N PHE A 346 30.79 10.85 -9.59
CA PHE A 346 29.72 9.90 -9.32
C PHE A 346 28.37 10.50 -9.68
N LEU A 347 28.04 11.69 -9.15
CA LEU A 347 26.75 12.34 -9.42
C LEU A 347 26.59 12.71 -10.89
N THR A 348 27.67 13.05 -11.62
CA THR A 348 27.63 13.25 -13.08
C THR A 348 27.20 11.98 -13.81
N GLU A 349 27.73 10.82 -13.40
CA GLU A 349 27.33 9.53 -13.96
C GLU A 349 25.86 9.22 -13.66
N MET A 350 25.42 9.40 -12.41
CA MET A 350 24.04 9.15 -11.99
C MET A 350 23.03 10.09 -12.66
N ALA A 351 23.39 11.35 -12.91
CA ALA A 351 22.54 12.29 -13.65
C ALA A 351 22.25 11.84 -15.09
N GLY A 352 23.12 10.99 -15.68
CA GLY A 352 22.88 10.37 -16.99
C GLY A 352 21.91 9.15 -16.94
N ILE A 353 21.57 8.67 -15.75
CA ILE A 353 20.65 7.55 -15.53
C ILE A 353 19.29 8.07 -15.04
N PHE A 354 19.33 8.99 -14.07
CA PHE A 354 18.15 9.58 -13.42
C PHE A 354 17.88 10.99 -13.98
N PRO A 355 16.90 11.14 -14.85
CA PRO A 355 16.63 12.41 -15.53
C PRO A 355 15.86 13.41 -14.68
N ASP A 356 15.30 12.99 -13.53
CA ASP A 356 14.52 13.85 -12.64
C ASP A 356 15.33 15.08 -12.18
N ALA A 357 14.62 16.16 -11.90
CA ALA A 357 15.26 17.38 -11.41
C ALA A 357 15.84 17.25 -10.00
N TYR A 358 15.39 16.27 -9.20
CA TYR A 358 15.77 16.12 -7.80
C TYR A 358 16.68 14.92 -7.58
N VAL A 359 17.64 15.10 -6.67
CA VAL A 359 18.51 14.05 -6.12
C VAL A 359 18.50 14.18 -4.61
N HIS A 360 18.16 13.09 -3.92
CA HIS A 360 18.21 13.02 -2.47
C HIS A 360 19.59 12.58 -2.01
N ILE A 361 20.15 13.27 -1.00
CA ILE A 361 21.49 13.00 -0.48
C ILE A 361 21.47 12.33 0.89
N GLY A 362 20.30 12.02 1.43
CA GLY A 362 20.15 11.57 2.82
C GLY A 362 20.48 12.68 3.80
N GLY A 363 21.58 12.52 4.52
CA GLY A 363 22.15 13.53 5.42
C GLY A 363 21.72 13.40 6.86
N ASP A 364 20.92 12.39 7.18
CA ASP A 364 20.47 12.08 8.53
C ASP A 364 21.54 11.38 9.38
N GLU A 365 21.34 11.36 10.67
CA GLU A 365 22.01 10.57 11.69
C GLU A 365 23.55 10.54 11.63
N THR A 366 24.19 11.59 11.12
CA THR A 366 25.65 11.67 10.99
C THR A 366 26.34 11.84 12.35
N GLN A 367 26.70 10.73 13.01
CA GLN A 367 27.40 10.79 14.30
C GLN A 367 28.87 11.17 14.18
N ALA A 368 29.59 10.61 13.23
CA ALA A 368 30.96 10.93 12.82
C ALA A 368 31.95 11.22 14.00
N PRO A 369 32.23 10.26 14.90
CA PRO A 369 33.12 10.49 16.03
C PRO A 369 34.56 10.89 15.61
N ASP A 370 34.99 10.46 14.42
CA ASP A 370 36.29 10.83 13.87
C ASP A 370 36.39 12.31 13.51
N TRP A 371 35.27 12.99 13.24
CA TRP A 371 35.29 14.44 13.03
C TRP A 371 35.72 15.21 14.31
N LYS A 372 35.44 14.64 15.48
CA LYS A 372 35.81 15.22 16.80
C LYS A 372 37.23 14.85 17.27
N LYS A 373 37.86 13.85 16.60
CA LYS A 373 39.14 13.30 17.06
C LYS A 373 40.28 13.50 16.06
N ASN A 374 39.97 13.58 14.76
CA ASN A 374 41.00 13.70 13.72
C ASN A 374 41.62 15.10 13.73
N PRO A 375 42.95 15.22 14.03
CA PRO A 375 43.62 16.53 14.16
C PRO A 375 43.52 17.38 12.89
N ARG A 376 43.52 16.76 11.71
CA ARG A 376 43.42 17.46 10.45
C ARG A 376 42.01 18.06 10.26
N ILE A 377 40.97 17.31 10.61
CA ILE A 377 39.58 17.80 10.55
C ILE A 377 39.40 18.96 11.54
N LEU A 378 39.86 18.81 12.78
CA LEU A 378 39.84 19.88 13.82
C LEU A 378 40.56 21.14 13.37
N ALA A 379 41.75 21.00 12.75
CA ALA A 379 42.48 22.14 12.20
C ALA A 379 41.71 22.84 11.07
N PHE A 380 41.07 22.05 10.18
CA PHE A 380 40.21 22.58 9.12
C PHE A 380 39.00 23.34 9.69
N MET A 381 38.29 22.75 10.65
CA MET A 381 37.17 23.41 11.33
C MET A 381 37.59 24.74 11.98
N LYS A 382 38.71 24.74 12.68
CA LYS A 382 39.25 25.96 13.28
C LYS A 382 39.57 27.03 12.22
N ALA A 383 40.24 26.65 11.15
CA ALA A 383 40.63 27.57 10.07
C ALA A 383 39.39 28.19 9.39
N ARG A 384 38.30 27.46 9.30
CA ARG A 384 37.01 27.88 8.66
C ARG A 384 35.98 28.40 9.66
N ARG A 385 36.32 28.46 10.95
CA ARG A 385 35.43 28.91 12.04
C ARG A 385 34.15 28.07 12.16
N LEU A 386 34.22 26.76 11.83
CA LEU A 386 33.13 25.82 12.00
C LEU A 386 33.12 25.39 13.49
N LYS A 387 31.99 25.62 14.18
CA LYS A 387 31.92 25.51 15.65
C LYS A 387 31.75 24.05 16.12
N ASP A 388 31.10 23.21 15.36
CA ASP A 388 30.68 21.85 15.71
C ASP A 388 30.52 20.96 14.47
N ASN A 389 30.13 19.70 14.68
CA ASN A 389 29.89 18.74 13.60
C ASN A 389 28.72 19.19 12.67
N ASP A 390 27.69 19.83 13.22
CA ASP A 390 26.55 20.31 12.43
C ASP A 390 27.01 21.39 11.45
N ALA A 391 27.89 22.31 11.90
CA ALA A 391 28.49 23.31 11.00
C ALA A 391 29.40 22.66 9.94
N LEU A 392 30.10 21.57 10.29
CA LEU A 392 30.93 20.84 9.34
C LEU A 392 30.06 20.08 8.32
N GLN A 393 28.93 19.49 8.74
CA GLN A 393 27.97 18.86 7.86
C GLN A 393 27.28 19.89 6.95
N ALA A 394 26.90 21.05 7.46
CA ALA A 394 26.38 22.16 6.65
C ALA A 394 27.37 22.61 5.57
N TYR A 395 28.67 22.66 5.92
CA TYR A 395 29.72 22.91 4.92
C TYR A 395 29.76 21.81 3.85
N PHE A 396 29.67 20.53 4.24
CA PHE A 396 29.61 19.39 3.30
C PHE A 396 28.40 19.53 2.37
N ASN A 397 27.21 19.74 2.93
CA ASN A 397 25.96 19.87 2.17
C ASN A 397 26.03 21.03 1.16
N THR A 398 26.60 22.17 1.56
CA THR A 398 26.81 23.31 0.63
C THR A 398 27.72 22.93 -0.54
N ARG A 399 28.75 22.13 -0.31
CA ARG A 399 29.67 21.65 -1.37
C ARG A 399 28.97 20.67 -2.32
N VAL A 400 28.15 19.73 -1.78
CA VAL A 400 27.39 18.78 -2.59
C VAL A 400 26.30 19.50 -3.39
N LEU A 401 25.60 20.46 -2.76
CA LEU A 401 24.63 21.31 -3.44
C LEU A 401 25.25 22.05 -4.64
N LYS A 402 26.46 22.61 -4.49
CA LYS A 402 27.17 23.27 -5.59
C LYS A 402 27.44 22.31 -6.75
N ILE A 403 27.75 21.05 -6.46
CA ILE A 403 27.93 20.01 -7.48
C ILE A 403 26.61 19.74 -8.20
N LEU A 404 25.53 19.50 -7.46
CA LEU A 404 24.20 19.23 -8.02
C LEU A 404 23.68 20.40 -8.85
N SER A 405 23.80 21.63 -8.35
CA SER A 405 23.43 22.84 -9.11
C SER A 405 24.22 22.96 -10.42
N GLY A 406 25.51 22.60 -10.41
CA GLY A 406 26.33 22.54 -11.63
C GLY A 406 25.88 21.48 -12.63
N LEU A 407 25.15 20.48 -12.18
CA LEU A 407 24.51 19.44 -13.00
C LEU A 407 23.04 19.76 -13.33
N HIS A 408 22.58 20.95 -13.00
CA HIS A 408 21.16 21.37 -13.13
C HIS A 408 20.21 20.42 -12.37
N ARG A 409 20.59 20.04 -11.14
CA ARG A 409 19.78 19.24 -10.23
C ARG A 409 19.55 19.99 -8.92
N HIS A 410 18.37 19.82 -8.36
CA HIS A 410 18.01 20.28 -7.02
C HIS A 410 18.38 19.22 -5.99
N MET A 411 18.88 19.69 -4.86
CA MET A 411 19.19 18.84 -3.72
C MET A 411 17.94 18.61 -2.87
N MET A 412 17.75 17.40 -2.40
CA MET A 412 16.79 17.03 -1.38
C MET A 412 17.53 16.31 -0.26
N GLY A 413 17.03 16.38 0.96
CA GLY A 413 17.62 15.65 2.11
C GLY A 413 16.67 15.64 3.30
N TRP A 414 17.00 14.78 4.28
CA TRP A 414 16.23 14.68 5.52
C TRP A 414 16.33 15.97 6.35
N ASP A 415 15.57 16.09 7.45
CA ASP A 415 15.50 17.28 8.32
C ASP A 415 16.86 17.88 8.68
N GLU A 416 17.91 17.06 8.75
CA GLU A 416 19.26 17.47 9.13
C GLU A 416 19.92 18.43 8.16
N VAL A 417 19.44 18.48 6.89
CA VAL A 417 19.97 19.45 5.93
C VAL A 417 19.49 20.87 6.23
N LEU A 418 18.41 21.02 7.03
CA LEU A 418 17.79 22.30 7.32
C LEU A 418 18.66 23.18 8.22
N THR A 419 19.39 24.10 7.63
CA THR A 419 20.17 25.14 8.31
C THR A 419 19.73 26.53 7.87
N LEU A 420 20.05 27.56 8.70
CA LEU A 420 19.69 28.95 8.37
C LEU A 420 20.31 29.47 7.07
N GLU A 421 21.42 28.91 6.66
CA GLU A 421 22.22 29.32 5.50
C GLU A 421 21.91 28.48 4.25
N LEU A 422 20.98 27.50 4.34
CA LEU A 422 20.63 26.63 3.23
C LEU A 422 19.94 27.43 2.12
N PRO A 423 20.36 27.31 0.84
CA PRO A 423 19.64 27.89 -0.30
C PRO A 423 18.20 27.37 -0.40
N LYS A 424 17.29 28.26 -0.84
CA LYS A 424 15.83 28.03 -0.79
C LYS A 424 15.32 26.97 -1.77
N ASP A 425 16.10 26.60 -2.76
CA ASP A 425 15.80 25.60 -3.77
C ASP A 425 16.06 24.16 -3.30
N VAL A 426 16.50 23.99 -2.04
CA VAL A 426 16.63 22.66 -1.42
C VAL A 426 15.32 22.22 -0.80
N ILE A 427 14.86 21.02 -1.15
CA ILE A 427 13.68 20.40 -0.52
C ILE A 427 14.08 19.69 0.77
N VAL A 428 13.30 19.92 1.82
CA VAL A 428 13.48 19.26 3.13
C VAL A 428 12.43 18.17 3.29
N GLN A 429 12.87 16.92 3.45
CA GLN A 429 12.00 15.81 3.81
C GLN A 429 11.93 15.67 5.32
N SER A 430 10.75 15.93 5.87
CA SER A 430 10.55 15.97 7.32
C SER A 430 10.10 14.64 7.88
N TRP A 431 11.00 13.94 8.58
CA TRP A 431 10.72 12.74 9.34
C TRP A 431 10.51 13.02 10.84
N ARG A 432 10.89 14.20 11.29
CA ARG A 432 10.76 14.65 12.70
C ARG A 432 9.39 15.22 13.02
N GLY A 433 8.53 15.39 12.03
CA GLY A 433 7.13 15.80 12.23
C GLY A 433 6.72 17.13 11.63
N GLU A 434 5.43 17.44 11.76
CA GLU A 434 4.82 18.65 11.22
C GLU A 434 5.50 19.96 11.68
N ALA A 435 6.00 19.99 12.92
CA ALA A 435 6.70 21.18 13.43
C ALA A 435 8.01 21.47 12.68
N SER A 436 8.75 20.42 12.28
CA SER A 436 9.97 20.56 11.48
C SER A 436 9.63 20.97 10.06
N LEU A 437 8.60 20.36 9.45
CA LEU A 437 8.09 20.75 8.14
C LEU A 437 7.68 22.23 8.11
N ALA A 438 6.88 22.66 9.07
CA ALA A 438 6.47 24.07 9.21
C ALA A 438 7.65 25.02 9.40
N LYS A 439 8.68 24.62 10.16
CA LYS A 439 9.91 25.40 10.29
C LYS A 439 10.61 25.56 8.95
N GLY A 440 10.72 24.51 8.14
CA GLY A 440 11.25 24.56 6.77
C GLY A 440 10.50 25.58 5.90
N ALA A 441 9.17 25.49 5.88
CA ALA A 441 8.31 26.41 5.14
C ALA A 441 8.49 27.89 5.55
N ARG A 442 8.55 28.17 6.87
CA ARG A 442 8.83 29.52 7.40
C ARG A 442 10.22 30.04 7.03
N LEU A 443 11.19 29.16 6.89
CA LEU A 443 12.52 29.50 6.39
C LEU A 443 12.56 29.65 4.88
N GLY A 444 11.46 29.35 4.18
CA GLY A 444 11.30 29.52 2.73
C GLY A 444 11.71 28.31 1.91
N HIS A 445 11.83 27.13 2.52
CA HIS A 445 12.08 25.86 1.82
C HIS A 445 10.80 25.14 1.50
N ASP A 446 10.76 24.48 0.35
CA ASP A 446 9.75 23.50 0.04
C ASP A 446 9.99 22.23 0.88
N GLY A 447 8.91 21.57 1.26
CA GLY A 447 8.99 20.42 2.16
C GLY A 447 8.02 19.29 1.86
N VAL A 448 8.42 18.07 2.24
CA VAL A 448 7.65 16.83 2.13
C VAL A 448 7.55 16.19 3.50
N LEU A 449 6.35 15.78 3.93
CA LEU A 449 6.14 15.10 5.21
C LEU A 449 6.30 13.60 5.06
N SER A 450 7.23 12.99 5.82
CA SER A 450 7.35 11.54 5.99
C SER A 450 6.96 11.06 7.39
N ALA A 451 7.03 11.96 8.38
CA ALA A 451 6.58 11.65 9.73
C ALA A 451 5.12 11.17 9.75
N GLY A 452 4.88 10.05 10.41
CA GLY A 452 3.55 9.43 10.45
C GLY A 452 3.27 8.46 9.29
N TYR A 453 4.12 8.40 8.27
CA TYR A 453 3.98 7.52 7.10
C TYR A 453 5.07 6.43 7.01
N TYR A 454 5.75 6.14 8.12
CA TYR A 454 6.74 5.06 8.22
C TYR A 454 6.02 3.72 8.43
N LEU A 455 6.10 2.84 7.43
CA LEU A 455 5.37 1.56 7.41
C LEU A 455 6.04 0.45 8.24
N ASP A 456 7.34 0.54 8.47
CA ASP A 456 8.14 -0.35 9.32
C ASP A 456 7.72 -0.31 10.80
N GLY A 457 7.02 0.75 11.21
CA GLY A 457 6.36 0.86 12.51
C GLY A 457 5.17 -0.10 12.69
N MET A 458 4.75 -0.82 11.66
CA MET A 458 3.65 -1.80 11.64
C MET A 458 2.34 -1.26 12.23
N LYS A 459 2.08 0.03 12.06
CA LYS A 459 0.84 0.69 12.51
C LYS A 459 -0.31 0.41 11.53
N PRO A 460 -1.57 0.44 12.01
CA PRO A 460 -2.74 0.24 11.16
C PRO A 460 -2.93 1.41 10.17
N ALA A 461 -3.66 1.11 9.07
CA ALA A 461 -3.98 2.08 8.02
C ALA A 461 -4.61 3.36 8.58
N GLU A 462 -5.55 3.25 9.53
CA GLU A 462 -6.20 4.40 10.17
C GLU A 462 -5.21 5.39 10.81
N THR A 463 -4.15 4.88 11.45
CA THR A 463 -3.13 5.72 12.09
C THR A 463 -2.42 6.61 11.07
N HIS A 464 -2.08 6.04 9.91
CA HIS A 464 -1.46 6.77 8.81
C HIS A 464 -2.46 7.70 8.10
N TYR A 465 -3.69 7.21 7.89
CA TYR A 465 -4.76 7.93 7.20
C TYR A 465 -5.16 9.23 7.90
N LEU A 466 -5.07 9.28 9.23
CA LEU A 466 -5.43 10.45 10.02
C LEU A 466 -4.31 11.51 10.09
N VAL A 467 -3.09 11.18 9.68
CA VAL A 467 -2.00 12.16 9.51
C VAL A 467 -2.26 13.01 8.27
N ASP A 468 -1.97 14.30 8.33
CA ASP A 468 -2.18 15.23 7.23
C ASP A 468 -0.95 16.12 7.03
N PRO A 469 -0.36 16.19 5.82
CA PRO A 469 0.81 17.04 5.58
C PRO A 469 0.55 18.54 5.80
N LEU A 470 -0.70 18.97 5.61
CA LEU A 470 -1.09 20.37 5.74
C LEU A 470 -2.53 20.49 6.25
N PRO A 471 -2.78 20.26 7.55
CA PRO A 471 -4.12 20.41 8.10
C PRO A 471 -4.60 21.86 8.04
N SER A 472 -5.92 22.06 7.92
CA SER A 472 -6.55 23.41 7.90
C SER A 472 -6.25 24.22 9.17
N THR A 473 -5.98 23.51 10.28
CA THR A 473 -5.58 24.11 11.56
C THR A 473 -4.12 24.57 11.62
N SER A 474 -3.32 24.34 10.58
CA SER A 474 -1.93 24.82 10.51
C SER A 474 -1.88 26.34 10.57
N ASP A 475 -0.95 26.88 11.36
CA ASP A 475 -0.71 28.32 11.55
C ASP A 475 0.20 28.95 10.49
N LEU A 476 0.51 28.22 9.41
CA LEU A 476 1.28 28.72 8.27
C LEU A 476 0.50 29.77 7.49
N SER A 477 1.18 30.86 7.07
CA SER A 477 0.64 31.84 6.12
C SER A 477 0.32 31.20 4.76
N ALA A 478 -0.45 31.91 3.93
CA ALA A 478 -0.79 31.41 2.59
C ALA A 478 0.45 31.07 1.75
N ASP A 479 1.47 31.90 1.76
CA ASP A 479 2.73 31.67 1.04
C ASP A 479 3.51 30.46 1.59
N GLU A 480 3.55 30.30 2.93
CA GLU A 480 4.21 29.16 3.56
C GLU A 480 3.49 27.84 3.29
N ARG A 481 2.16 27.87 3.22
CA ARG A 481 1.33 26.69 2.86
C ARG A 481 1.66 26.18 1.47
N THR A 482 1.97 27.05 0.50
CA THR A 482 2.32 26.64 -0.88
C THR A 482 3.63 25.85 -0.95
N ARG A 483 4.48 25.96 0.10
CA ARG A 483 5.75 25.25 0.21
C ARG A 483 5.61 23.81 0.71
N ILE A 484 4.45 23.44 1.23
CA ILE A 484 4.18 22.05 1.61
C ILE A 484 3.78 21.31 0.34
N LEU A 485 4.72 20.57 -0.24
CA LEU A 485 4.52 19.85 -1.50
C LEU A 485 3.60 18.65 -1.34
N GLY A 486 3.58 18.05 -0.17
CA GLY A 486 2.77 16.85 0.12
C GLY A 486 3.44 15.91 1.10
N GLY A 487 3.30 14.60 0.87
CA GLY A 487 3.85 13.58 1.76
C GLY A 487 4.47 12.41 1.03
N GLU A 488 5.20 11.61 1.79
CA GLU A 488 5.87 10.43 1.30
C GLU A 488 5.79 9.27 2.28
N VAL A 489 5.32 8.14 1.78
CA VAL A 489 5.34 6.85 2.47
C VAL A 489 6.76 6.31 2.47
N CYS A 490 7.27 5.87 3.62
CA CYS A 490 8.59 5.28 3.72
C CYS A 490 8.51 3.82 4.16
N MET A 491 9.08 2.92 3.33
CA MET A 491 9.27 1.52 3.67
C MET A 491 10.76 1.23 3.85
N TRP A 492 11.20 1.27 5.11
CA TRP A 492 12.56 0.93 5.50
C TRP A 492 12.82 -0.57 5.38
N GLY A 493 14.04 -0.93 5.00
CA GLY A 493 14.39 -2.24 4.46
C GLY A 493 14.85 -3.29 5.47
N GLU A 494 14.92 -3.00 6.77
CA GLU A 494 15.55 -3.88 7.75
C GLU A 494 14.83 -5.23 7.94
N HIS A 495 13.49 -5.23 7.87
CA HIS A 495 12.69 -6.44 8.09
C HIS A 495 11.77 -6.78 6.90
N VAL A 496 12.25 -6.51 5.70
CA VAL A 496 11.55 -6.90 4.46
C VAL A 496 12.49 -7.59 3.48
N ASN A 497 11.93 -8.39 2.60
CA ASN A 497 12.59 -9.00 1.45
C ASN A 497 11.58 -9.12 0.30
N ALA A 498 12.00 -9.57 -0.86
CA ALA A 498 11.18 -9.67 -2.06
C ALA A 498 9.84 -10.43 -1.89
N ARG A 499 9.71 -11.29 -0.87
CA ARG A 499 8.48 -12.02 -0.56
C ARG A 499 7.54 -11.21 0.33
N THR A 500 8.09 -10.48 1.30
CA THR A 500 7.31 -9.87 2.38
C THR A 500 6.98 -8.40 2.15
N ILE A 501 7.77 -7.69 1.35
CA ILE A 501 7.69 -6.23 1.18
C ILE A 501 6.31 -5.75 0.76
N ASP A 502 5.65 -6.43 -0.18
CA ASP A 502 4.32 -6.01 -0.63
C ASP A 502 3.31 -6.01 0.53
N SER A 503 3.35 -7.02 1.41
CA SER A 503 2.45 -7.09 2.57
C SER A 503 2.73 -6.02 3.63
N ARG A 504 3.93 -5.41 3.59
CA ARG A 504 4.30 -4.28 4.47
C ARG A 504 3.89 -2.94 3.87
N ILE A 505 3.91 -2.82 2.56
CA ILE A 505 3.49 -1.60 1.85
C ILE A 505 1.96 -1.57 1.69
N TRP A 506 1.38 -2.63 1.15
CA TRP A 506 -0.03 -2.68 0.76
C TRP A 506 -0.89 -3.52 1.71
N PRO A 507 -2.19 -3.19 1.87
CA PRO A 507 -2.91 -2.08 1.22
C PRO A 507 -2.77 -0.72 1.92
N ARG A 508 -2.05 -0.62 3.06
CA ARG A 508 -1.97 0.60 3.90
C ARG A 508 -1.57 1.84 3.11
N THR A 509 -0.68 1.70 2.13
CA THR A 509 -0.27 2.80 1.25
C THR A 509 -1.42 3.35 0.41
N ALA A 510 -2.44 2.57 0.05
CA ALA A 510 -3.61 3.07 -0.68
C ALA A 510 -4.41 4.09 0.17
N ALA A 511 -4.58 3.84 1.46
CA ALA A 511 -5.18 4.79 2.39
C ALA A 511 -4.37 6.09 2.52
N ILE A 512 -3.02 5.98 2.54
CA ILE A 512 -2.14 7.14 2.58
C ILE A 512 -2.18 7.92 1.25
N ALA A 513 -2.22 7.22 0.12
CA ALA A 513 -2.36 7.83 -1.20
C ALA A 513 -3.63 8.67 -1.31
N GLU A 514 -4.74 8.20 -0.73
CA GLU A 514 -5.96 8.98 -0.61
C GLU A 514 -5.76 10.26 0.21
N ARG A 515 -5.00 10.21 1.30
CA ARG A 515 -4.68 11.40 2.10
C ARG A 515 -3.92 12.46 1.29
N PHE A 516 -3.06 12.01 0.36
CA PHE A 516 -2.29 12.92 -0.49
C PHE A 516 -3.10 13.42 -1.70
N TRP A 517 -4.04 12.63 -2.18
CA TRP A 517 -4.85 12.94 -3.37
C TRP A 517 -6.12 13.70 -3.05
N SER A 518 -6.93 13.15 -2.14
CA SER A 518 -8.32 13.57 -1.90
C SER A 518 -8.42 14.85 -1.05
N PRO A 519 -9.56 15.56 -1.06
CA PRO A 519 -9.82 16.68 -0.18
C PRO A 519 -9.62 16.35 1.31
N GLU A 520 -9.26 17.34 2.12
CA GLU A 520 -8.96 17.19 3.55
C GLU A 520 -10.12 16.58 4.34
N ASN A 521 -11.36 16.90 3.97
CA ASN A 521 -12.57 16.42 4.65
C ASN A 521 -12.90 14.95 4.38
N VAL A 522 -12.24 14.28 3.45
CA VAL A 522 -12.33 12.83 3.24
C VAL A 522 -11.55 12.13 4.34
N ARG A 523 -12.18 11.87 5.50
CA ARG A 523 -11.53 11.38 6.73
C ARG A 523 -12.33 10.33 7.48
N ASP A 524 -13.39 9.79 6.87
CA ASP A 524 -14.18 8.71 7.47
C ASP A 524 -13.38 7.40 7.42
N VAL A 525 -13.01 6.91 8.60
CA VAL A 525 -12.16 5.69 8.75
C VAL A 525 -12.93 4.44 8.35
N ASP A 526 -14.21 4.34 8.71
CA ASP A 526 -15.05 3.17 8.39
C ASP A 526 -15.25 3.08 6.88
N ASP A 527 -15.55 4.20 6.21
CA ASP A 527 -15.66 4.25 4.76
C ASP A 527 -14.31 4.00 4.06
N MET A 528 -13.20 4.50 4.60
CA MET A 528 -11.86 4.22 4.10
C MET A 528 -11.59 2.71 4.11
N TYR A 529 -11.82 2.00 5.24
CA TYR A 529 -11.59 0.54 5.30
C TYR A 529 -12.50 -0.23 4.36
N ARG A 530 -13.76 0.20 4.22
CA ARG A 530 -14.70 -0.39 3.25
C ARG A 530 -14.16 -0.32 1.81
N ARG A 531 -13.60 0.82 1.39
CA ARG A 531 -13.04 1.02 0.05
C ARG A 531 -11.66 0.38 -0.09
N LEU A 532 -10.88 0.32 0.98
CA LEU A 532 -9.56 -0.31 1.03
C LEU A 532 -9.62 -1.81 0.73
N GLU A 533 -10.71 -2.49 1.10
CA GLU A 533 -10.92 -3.90 0.76
C GLU A 533 -10.96 -4.10 -0.76
N PHE A 534 -11.70 -3.27 -1.49
CA PHE A 534 -11.77 -3.33 -2.96
C PHE A 534 -10.43 -2.93 -3.61
N ALA A 535 -9.81 -1.87 -3.13
CA ALA A 535 -8.48 -1.46 -3.59
C ALA A 535 -7.43 -2.56 -3.38
N SER A 536 -7.51 -3.32 -2.28
CA SER A 536 -6.63 -4.45 -2.00
C SER A 536 -6.77 -5.57 -3.04
N ILE A 537 -8.01 -5.89 -3.46
CA ILE A 537 -8.26 -6.89 -4.52
C ILE A 537 -7.72 -6.40 -5.86
N GLU A 538 -7.93 -5.13 -6.19
CA GLU A 538 -7.40 -4.52 -7.41
C GLU A 538 -5.86 -4.60 -7.45
N LEU A 539 -5.20 -4.26 -6.35
CA LEU A 539 -3.74 -4.34 -6.22
C LEU A 539 -3.22 -5.78 -6.40
N GLU A 540 -3.92 -6.79 -5.88
CA GLU A 540 -3.58 -8.19 -6.14
C GLU A 540 -3.71 -8.53 -7.63
N GLY A 541 -4.75 -8.04 -8.30
CA GLY A 541 -4.95 -8.18 -9.75
C GLY A 541 -3.83 -7.57 -10.59
N LEU A 542 -3.11 -6.55 -10.07
CA LEU A 542 -1.91 -5.97 -10.67
C LEU A 542 -0.63 -6.80 -10.44
N GLY A 543 -0.71 -7.90 -9.69
CA GLY A 543 0.41 -8.79 -9.40
C GLY A 543 1.15 -8.48 -8.10
N LEU A 544 0.63 -7.60 -7.26
CA LEU A 544 1.12 -7.43 -5.89
C LEU A 544 0.79 -8.68 -5.06
N THR A 545 1.73 -9.10 -4.23
CA THR A 545 1.63 -10.38 -3.50
C THR A 545 1.20 -10.22 -2.04
N HIS A 546 0.70 -9.04 -1.67
CA HIS A 546 0.41 -8.70 -0.27
C HIS A 546 -0.62 -9.62 0.40
N LEU A 547 -1.63 -10.12 -0.33
CA LEU A 547 -2.59 -11.11 0.19
C LEU A 547 -2.04 -12.54 0.18
N GLN A 548 -1.22 -12.89 -0.83
CA GLN A 548 -0.77 -14.27 -1.06
C GLN A 548 0.50 -14.63 -0.27
N SER A 549 1.36 -13.65 0.02
CA SER A 549 2.68 -13.87 0.63
C SER A 549 2.58 -14.48 2.04
N GLY A 550 1.61 -14.06 2.82
CA GLY A 550 1.34 -14.60 4.15
C GLY A 550 1.01 -16.09 4.12
N ASP A 551 0.07 -16.48 3.27
CA ASP A 551 -0.32 -17.88 3.09
C ASP A 551 0.84 -18.76 2.58
N ALA A 552 1.65 -18.21 1.68
CA ALA A 552 2.85 -18.90 1.18
C ALA A 552 3.85 -19.14 2.32
N GLY A 553 4.09 -18.12 3.16
CA GLY A 553 4.94 -18.24 4.35
C GLY A 553 4.40 -19.25 5.36
N LEU A 554 3.10 -19.23 5.65
CA LEU A 554 2.48 -20.20 6.56
C LEU A 554 2.60 -21.65 6.05
N ARG A 555 2.42 -21.89 4.74
CA ARG A 555 2.62 -23.24 4.15
C ARG A 555 4.07 -23.71 4.27
N GLU A 556 5.02 -22.85 4.02
CA GLU A 556 6.44 -23.15 4.17
C GLU A 556 6.80 -23.49 5.62
N LEU A 557 6.36 -22.67 6.56
CA LEU A 557 6.59 -22.87 8.00
C LEU A 557 5.97 -24.16 8.52
N ALA A 558 4.74 -24.48 8.08
CA ALA A 558 4.00 -25.65 8.53
C ALA A 558 4.40 -26.94 7.78
N GLY A 559 5.07 -26.83 6.61
CA GLY A 559 5.39 -27.99 5.76
C GLY A 559 4.16 -28.71 5.19
N THR A 560 3.01 -28.03 5.09
CA THR A 560 1.74 -28.57 4.60
C THR A 560 0.93 -27.53 3.83
N GLN A 561 0.09 -27.98 2.92
CA GLN A 561 -0.85 -27.11 2.20
C GLN A 561 -2.06 -26.71 3.05
N ASN A 562 -2.46 -27.54 4.00
CA ASN A 562 -3.57 -27.26 4.90
C ASN A 562 -3.10 -26.33 6.03
N ILE A 563 -3.41 -25.05 5.89
CA ILE A 563 -3.04 -23.97 6.82
C ILE A 563 -4.25 -23.22 7.37
N ASP A 564 -5.47 -23.71 7.20
CA ASP A 564 -6.68 -22.96 7.54
C ASP A 564 -6.71 -22.54 9.01
N ALA A 565 -6.29 -23.42 9.90
CA ALA A 565 -6.18 -23.10 11.34
C ALA A 565 -5.10 -22.05 11.62
N LEU A 566 -3.94 -22.16 10.96
CA LEU A 566 -2.86 -21.16 11.09
C LEU A 566 -3.26 -19.82 10.51
N ARG A 567 -3.97 -19.80 9.38
CA ARG A 567 -4.51 -18.58 8.76
C ARG A 567 -5.51 -17.88 9.68
N THR A 568 -6.42 -18.65 10.30
CA THR A 568 -7.37 -18.11 11.28
C THR A 568 -6.64 -17.48 12.47
N LEU A 569 -5.60 -18.14 12.99
CA LEU A 569 -4.79 -17.55 14.07
C LEU A 569 -4.01 -16.32 13.59
N ALA A 570 -3.37 -16.38 12.42
CA ALA A 570 -2.60 -15.25 11.88
C ALA A 570 -3.49 -14.01 11.63
N SER A 571 -4.78 -14.21 11.29
CA SER A 571 -5.72 -13.11 11.05
C SER A 571 -6.03 -12.25 12.28
N VAL A 572 -5.76 -12.74 13.49
CA VAL A 572 -5.95 -11.97 14.75
C VAL A 572 -4.64 -11.46 15.35
N LEU A 573 -3.55 -11.62 14.61
CA LEU A 573 -2.20 -11.21 15.01
C LEU A 573 -1.63 -10.23 14.00
N GLU A 574 -0.75 -9.35 14.47
CA GLU A 574 0.05 -8.45 13.64
C GLU A 574 1.51 -8.46 14.11
N PRO A 575 2.49 -8.14 13.23
CA PRO A 575 3.88 -8.04 13.63
C PRO A 575 4.10 -6.86 14.59
N VAL A 576 5.10 -6.98 15.47
CA VAL A 576 5.60 -5.85 16.25
C VAL A 576 6.38 -4.88 15.35
N SER A 577 6.64 -3.66 15.83
CA SER A 577 7.44 -2.64 15.12
C SER A 577 8.88 -3.13 14.84
N PHE A 578 9.55 -2.47 13.88
CA PHE A 578 10.99 -2.66 13.66
C PHE A 578 11.77 -2.60 14.97
N SER A 579 11.59 -1.52 15.74
CA SER A 579 12.34 -1.29 16.98
C SER A 579 12.11 -2.39 18.01
N ASP A 580 10.87 -2.86 18.19
CA ASP A 580 10.57 -3.92 19.15
C ASP A 580 11.22 -5.25 18.74
N ARG A 581 11.18 -5.58 17.43
CA ARG A 581 11.81 -6.79 16.92
C ARG A 581 13.34 -6.72 17.00
N TYR A 582 13.93 -5.60 16.58
CA TYR A 582 15.37 -5.38 16.63
C TYR A 582 15.90 -5.49 18.06
N ASN A 583 15.26 -4.81 19.02
CA ASN A 583 15.66 -4.85 20.41
C ASN A 583 15.54 -6.24 21.05
N ALA A 584 14.54 -7.03 20.63
CA ALA A 584 14.32 -8.36 21.20
C ALA A 584 15.20 -9.45 20.57
N GLN A 585 15.49 -9.36 19.27
CA GLN A 585 16.16 -10.42 18.50
C GLN A 585 17.56 -10.03 18.03
N HIS A 586 17.95 -8.74 18.15
CA HIS A 586 19.21 -8.21 17.62
C HIS A 586 19.45 -8.65 16.15
N THR A 587 18.41 -8.48 15.33
CA THR A 587 18.43 -8.83 13.90
C THR A 587 19.50 -8.02 13.15
N ASP A 588 20.00 -8.61 12.09
CA ASP A 588 20.93 -7.98 11.15
C ASP A 588 20.55 -8.30 9.70
N GLN A 589 21.31 -7.80 8.74
CA GLN A 589 21.08 -8.03 7.30
C GLN A 589 21.07 -9.51 6.91
N LEU A 590 21.74 -10.39 7.66
CA LEU A 590 21.83 -11.82 7.38
C LEU A 590 20.75 -12.63 8.11
N THR A 591 19.96 -11.99 8.95
CA THR A 591 18.85 -12.64 9.64
C THR A 591 17.81 -13.12 8.63
N ALA A 592 17.50 -14.40 8.64
CA ALA A 592 16.45 -14.94 7.78
C ALA A 592 15.09 -14.34 8.15
N LEU A 593 14.42 -13.72 7.18
CA LEU A 593 13.08 -13.14 7.31
C LEU A 593 12.04 -14.17 6.88
N ASP A 594 12.01 -15.32 7.58
CA ASP A 594 11.24 -16.50 7.23
C ASP A 594 10.57 -17.17 8.45
N SER A 595 10.35 -16.40 9.52
CA SER A 595 9.65 -16.84 10.74
C SER A 595 8.15 -16.47 10.67
N PHE A 596 7.39 -16.84 11.69
CA PHE A 596 5.95 -16.62 11.73
C PHE A 596 5.58 -15.13 11.61
N VAL A 597 6.33 -14.24 12.27
CA VAL A 597 6.12 -12.80 12.17
C VAL A 597 6.23 -12.27 10.73
N ASP A 598 7.03 -12.93 9.89
CA ASP A 598 7.20 -12.55 8.48
C ASP A 598 6.02 -12.97 7.61
N ALA A 599 5.25 -13.98 8.04
CA ALA A 599 4.03 -14.45 7.38
C ALA A 599 2.75 -13.72 7.84
N VAL A 600 2.83 -12.93 8.92
CA VAL A 600 1.67 -12.19 9.45
C VAL A 600 1.64 -10.78 8.86
N GLN A 601 0.45 -10.32 8.47
CA GLN A 601 0.25 -8.97 7.91
C GLN A 601 0.09 -7.92 9.01
N PRO A 602 0.64 -6.71 8.87
CA PRO A 602 0.22 -5.58 9.68
C PRO A 602 -1.21 -5.17 9.31
N ASP A 603 -2.00 -4.77 10.30
CA ASP A 603 -3.38 -4.33 10.14
C ASP A 603 -4.28 -5.33 9.35
N PRO A 604 -4.44 -6.57 9.85
CA PRO A 604 -5.28 -7.54 9.16
C PRO A 604 -6.75 -7.08 9.12
N PRO A 605 -7.51 -7.35 8.03
CA PRO A 605 -8.89 -6.89 7.87
C PRO A 605 -9.83 -7.24 9.02
N SER A 606 -9.56 -8.36 9.72
CA SER A 606 -10.34 -8.78 10.89
C SER A 606 -10.29 -7.80 12.06
N ARG A 607 -9.24 -6.99 12.21
CA ARG A 607 -9.10 -6.00 13.25
C ARG A 607 -10.24 -4.98 13.21
N HIS A 608 -10.34 -4.22 12.13
CA HIS A 608 -11.35 -3.18 11.98
C HIS A 608 -12.76 -3.77 11.96
N TRP A 609 -12.96 -4.88 11.22
CA TRP A 609 -14.24 -5.58 11.19
C TRP A 609 -14.73 -5.97 12.59
N PHE A 610 -13.85 -6.57 13.41
CA PHE A 610 -14.20 -7.02 14.76
C PHE A 610 -14.57 -5.84 15.68
N GLU A 611 -13.76 -4.78 15.67
CA GLU A 611 -14.00 -3.58 16.48
C GLU A 611 -15.32 -2.88 16.09
N ALA A 612 -15.58 -2.74 14.80
CA ALA A 612 -16.81 -2.17 14.28
C ALA A 612 -18.04 -3.04 14.62
N ALA A 613 -17.96 -4.36 14.40
CA ALA A 613 -19.05 -5.28 14.73
C ALA A 613 -19.37 -5.30 16.24
N VAL A 614 -18.32 -5.29 17.10
CA VAL A 614 -18.51 -5.17 18.55
C VAL A 614 -19.18 -3.85 18.92
N SER A 615 -18.79 -2.75 18.32
CA SER A 615 -19.36 -1.42 18.58
C SER A 615 -20.86 -1.37 18.22
N ARG A 616 -21.24 -1.88 17.04
CA ARG A 616 -22.65 -1.95 16.61
C ARG A 616 -23.46 -2.90 17.50
N PHE A 617 -22.92 -4.08 17.82
CA PHE A 617 -23.57 -5.02 18.74
C PHE A 617 -23.82 -4.42 20.12
N ILE A 618 -22.89 -3.68 20.69
CA ILE A 618 -23.04 -3.04 22.00
C ILE A 618 -24.11 -1.94 21.94
N ALA A 619 -24.23 -1.21 20.83
CA ALA A 619 -25.23 -0.18 20.64
C ALA A 619 -26.67 -0.73 20.60
N ASP A 620 -26.88 -1.93 20.03
CA ASP A 620 -28.20 -2.60 19.99
C ASP A 620 -28.07 -4.13 20.16
N PRO A 621 -27.86 -4.63 21.38
CA PRO A 621 -27.61 -6.05 21.65
C PRO A 621 -28.75 -7.01 21.31
N VAL A 622 -29.99 -6.49 21.26
CA VAL A 622 -31.22 -7.29 21.06
C VAL A 622 -31.77 -7.13 19.64
N GLY A 623 -31.71 -5.91 19.08
CA GLY A 623 -32.27 -5.59 17.77
C GLY A 623 -31.44 -6.07 16.59
N ASP A 624 -30.12 -5.95 16.65
CA ASP A 624 -29.23 -6.41 15.58
C ASP A 624 -28.80 -7.88 15.75
N SER A 625 -29.59 -8.78 15.15
CA SER A 625 -29.26 -10.20 15.13
C SER A 625 -28.09 -10.53 14.19
N ALA A 626 -27.79 -9.71 13.18
CA ALA A 626 -26.76 -9.99 12.17
C ALA A 626 -25.36 -9.87 12.76
N ASP A 627 -25.00 -8.73 13.38
CA ASP A 627 -23.69 -8.56 14.02
C ASP A 627 -23.49 -9.56 15.16
N ARG A 628 -24.52 -9.82 15.98
CA ARG A 628 -24.43 -10.84 17.03
C ARG A 628 -24.10 -12.23 16.50
N LEU A 629 -24.79 -12.66 15.43
CA LEU A 629 -24.54 -13.97 14.80
C LEU A 629 -23.17 -14.04 14.15
N ALA A 630 -22.75 -12.96 13.47
CA ALA A 630 -21.45 -12.85 12.83
C ALA A 630 -20.31 -12.92 13.88
N LEU A 631 -20.39 -12.13 14.95
CA LEU A 631 -19.42 -12.15 16.05
C LEU A 631 -19.35 -13.54 16.71
N ALA A 632 -20.52 -14.15 17.02
CA ALA A 632 -20.55 -15.48 17.63
C ALA A 632 -19.92 -16.54 16.70
N ALA A 633 -20.29 -16.55 15.42
CA ALA A 633 -19.73 -17.48 14.43
C ALA A 633 -18.20 -17.30 14.28
N TRP A 634 -17.73 -16.06 14.23
CA TRP A 634 -16.32 -15.74 14.12
C TRP A 634 -15.52 -16.18 15.35
N LEU A 635 -16.02 -15.89 16.57
CA LEU A 635 -15.39 -16.33 17.82
C LEU A 635 -15.40 -17.85 17.95
N VAL A 636 -16.46 -18.54 17.52
CA VAL A 636 -16.52 -20.01 17.47
C VAL A 636 -15.45 -20.55 16.52
N ASN A 637 -15.31 -19.96 15.32
CA ASN A 637 -14.28 -20.36 14.37
C ASN A 637 -12.87 -20.17 14.95
N LEU A 638 -12.59 -19.05 15.60
CA LEU A 638 -11.30 -18.80 16.26
C LEU A 638 -11.03 -19.82 17.38
N ARG A 639 -12.03 -20.09 18.24
CA ARG A 639 -11.93 -21.10 19.33
C ARG A 639 -11.60 -22.50 18.79
N ASP A 640 -12.27 -22.90 17.71
CA ASP A 640 -12.15 -24.25 17.17
C ASP A 640 -10.90 -24.42 16.29
N ALA A 641 -10.42 -23.35 15.65
CA ALA A 641 -9.17 -23.34 14.89
C ALA A 641 -7.91 -23.36 15.79
N ALA A 642 -7.94 -22.67 16.93
CA ALA A 642 -6.78 -22.48 17.78
C ALA A 642 -6.10 -23.79 18.24
N PRO A 643 -6.79 -24.85 18.72
CA PRO A 643 -6.17 -26.12 19.07
C PRO A 643 -5.56 -26.85 17.85
N GLN A 644 -6.14 -26.67 16.66
CA GLN A 644 -5.62 -27.25 15.42
C GLN A 644 -4.34 -26.52 14.98
N ALA A 645 -4.33 -25.18 15.05
CA ALA A 645 -3.15 -24.37 14.83
C ALA A 645 -2.03 -24.77 15.80
N ARG A 646 -2.35 -24.93 17.09
CA ARG A 646 -1.40 -25.38 18.11
C ARG A 646 -0.75 -26.71 17.75
N LYS A 647 -1.55 -27.70 17.34
CA LYS A 647 -1.03 -29.01 16.91
C LYS A 647 -0.08 -28.88 15.71
N GLN A 648 -0.40 -28.03 14.73
CA GLN A 648 0.49 -27.76 13.59
C GLN A 648 1.78 -27.07 14.03
N MET A 649 1.70 -26.15 14.99
CA MET A 649 2.87 -25.44 15.53
C MET A 649 3.80 -26.36 16.31
N GLU A 650 3.25 -27.29 17.08
CA GLU A 650 4.04 -28.29 17.81
C GLU A 650 4.75 -29.26 16.87
N ALA A 651 4.17 -29.52 15.70
CA ALA A 651 4.76 -30.41 14.69
C ALA A 651 5.90 -29.74 13.89
N SER A 652 5.98 -28.40 13.87
CA SER A 652 7.02 -27.64 13.15
C SER A 652 7.98 -26.95 14.12
N PRO A 653 9.29 -27.26 14.08
CA PRO A 653 10.28 -26.57 14.92
C PRO A 653 10.27 -25.04 14.75
N ARG A 654 9.95 -24.55 13.55
CA ARG A 654 9.90 -23.10 13.20
C ARG A 654 8.68 -22.37 13.76
N LEU A 655 7.66 -23.11 14.23
CA LEU A 655 6.41 -22.54 14.75
C LEU A 655 6.23 -22.74 16.26
N LYS A 656 7.11 -23.50 16.93
CA LYS A 656 6.96 -23.81 18.36
C LYS A 656 6.88 -22.58 19.26
N GLU A 657 7.61 -21.53 18.94
CA GLU A 657 7.63 -20.27 19.71
C GLU A 657 6.27 -19.57 19.74
N VAL A 658 5.42 -19.84 18.73
CA VAL A 658 4.10 -19.20 18.56
C VAL A 658 2.99 -19.99 19.24
N ALA A 659 3.24 -21.22 19.69
CA ALA A 659 2.22 -22.13 20.19
C ALA A 659 1.37 -21.53 21.33
N THR A 660 1.98 -20.75 22.22
CA THR A 660 1.28 -20.02 23.29
C THR A 660 0.22 -19.06 22.76
N ARG A 661 0.43 -18.45 21.59
CA ARG A 661 -0.58 -17.57 20.96
C ARG A 661 -1.84 -18.32 20.55
N ALA A 662 -1.73 -19.57 20.17
CA ALA A 662 -2.90 -20.41 19.88
C ALA A 662 -3.74 -20.65 21.15
N ASP A 663 -3.13 -20.95 22.29
CA ASP A 663 -3.85 -21.10 23.56
C ASP A 663 -4.54 -19.81 23.98
N GLN A 664 -3.83 -18.69 23.88
CA GLN A 664 -4.37 -17.36 24.17
C GLN A 664 -5.52 -17.00 23.23
N ALA A 665 -5.46 -17.34 21.95
CA ALA A 665 -6.55 -17.11 21.00
C ALA A 665 -7.80 -17.92 21.37
N ALA A 666 -7.65 -19.19 21.76
CA ALA A 666 -8.77 -20.00 22.26
C ALA A 666 -9.41 -19.37 23.51
N GLN A 667 -8.59 -18.88 24.44
CA GLN A 667 -9.02 -18.23 25.65
C GLN A 667 -9.75 -16.91 25.34
N LEU A 668 -9.21 -16.05 24.46
CA LEU A 668 -9.90 -14.81 24.01
C LEU A 668 -11.26 -15.12 23.37
N ALA A 669 -11.32 -16.14 22.53
CA ALA A 669 -12.58 -16.54 21.90
C ALA A 669 -13.62 -17.01 22.95
N ALA A 670 -13.19 -17.79 23.96
CA ALA A 670 -14.06 -18.21 25.06
C ALA A 670 -14.59 -17.01 25.87
N ILE A 671 -13.72 -16.06 26.25
CA ILE A 671 -14.08 -14.83 26.93
C ILE A 671 -15.14 -14.04 26.12
N GLY A 672 -14.89 -13.90 24.80
CA GLY A 672 -15.81 -13.16 23.92
C GLY A 672 -17.19 -13.83 23.82
N LEU A 673 -17.24 -15.15 23.67
CA LEU A 673 -18.50 -15.91 23.62
C LEU A 673 -19.30 -15.80 24.93
N GLU A 674 -18.62 -15.87 26.08
CA GLU A 674 -19.24 -15.69 27.39
C GLU A 674 -19.76 -14.26 27.56
N ALA A 675 -18.96 -13.24 27.18
CA ALA A 675 -19.38 -11.85 27.21
C ALA A 675 -20.61 -11.58 26.33
N LEU A 676 -20.64 -12.12 25.10
CA LEU A 676 -21.82 -12.05 24.22
C LEU A 676 -23.07 -12.62 24.87
N GLN A 677 -22.96 -13.79 25.53
CA GLN A 677 -24.10 -14.41 26.20
C GLN A 677 -24.64 -13.55 27.35
N HIS A 678 -23.76 -12.99 28.19
CA HIS A 678 -24.17 -12.11 29.29
C HIS A 678 -24.86 -10.85 28.79
N VAL A 679 -24.32 -10.20 27.74
CA VAL A 679 -24.89 -8.98 27.16
C VAL A 679 -26.27 -9.27 26.55
N VAL A 680 -26.41 -10.30 25.72
CA VAL A 680 -27.67 -10.68 25.06
C VAL A 680 -28.77 -11.01 26.08
N ARG A 681 -28.43 -11.71 27.16
CA ARG A 681 -29.41 -12.11 28.22
C ARG A 681 -29.64 -11.03 29.24
N SER A 682 -28.89 -9.92 29.18
CA SER A 682 -28.84 -8.91 30.23
C SER A 682 -28.56 -9.50 31.62
N GLU A 683 -27.77 -10.57 31.67
CA GLU A 683 -27.39 -11.30 32.87
C GLU A 683 -26.06 -10.77 33.43
N LYS A 684 -26.01 -10.62 34.75
CA LYS A 684 -24.79 -10.23 35.45
C LYS A 684 -23.77 -11.38 35.41
N ALA A 685 -22.52 -11.05 35.14
CA ALA A 685 -21.43 -11.97 35.35
C ALA A 685 -21.10 -12.10 36.87
N PRO A 686 -20.34 -13.13 37.30
CA PRO A 686 -19.80 -13.17 38.66
C PRO A 686 -19.03 -11.90 39.02
N ALA A 687 -19.08 -11.50 40.31
CA ALA A 687 -18.60 -10.19 40.76
C ALA A 687 -17.14 -9.86 40.39
N ASP A 688 -16.28 -10.86 40.30
CA ASP A 688 -14.86 -10.74 39.97
C ASP A 688 -14.55 -11.03 38.49
N TRP A 689 -15.56 -11.44 37.70
CA TRP A 689 -15.36 -11.94 36.32
C TRP A 689 -14.70 -10.89 35.43
N LYS A 690 -15.23 -9.67 35.38
CA LYS A 690 -14.65 -8.59 34.54
C LYS A 690 -13.19 -8.29 34.92
N ALA A 691 -12.91 -8.21 36.22
CA ALA A 691 -11.57 -7.94 36.71
C ALA A 691 -10.58 -9.04 36.32
N LYS A 692 -11.02 -10.29 36.44
CA LYS A 692 -10.22 -11.46 36.00
C LYS A 692 -9.93 -11.41 34.51
N GLN A 693 -10.96 -11.19 33.65
CA GLN A 693 -10.77 -11.11 32.21
C GLN A 693 -9.84 -9.95 31.82
N ALA A 694 -9.94 -8.80 32.49
CA ALA A 694 -9.07 -7.66 32.26
C ALA A 694 -7.59 -7.99 32.53
N VAL A 695 -7.29 -8.70 33.63
CA VAL A 695 -5.93 -9.13 33.97
C VAL A 695 -5.40 -10.13 32.94
N GLU A 696 -6.20 -11.12 32.53
CA GLU A 696 -5.82 -12.12 31.53
C GLU A 696 -5.52 -11.44 30.18
N MET A 697 -6.36 -10.52 29.72
CA MET A 697 -6.14 -9.77 28.48
C MET A 697 -4.93 -8.82 28.56
N ASP A 698 -4.63 -8.28 29.76
CA ASP A 698 -3.45 -7.41 29.94
C ASP A 698 -2.13 -8.18 29.75
N GLU A 699 -2.07 -9.42 30.25
CA GLU A 699 -0.93 -10.30 29.97
C GLU A 699 -0.78 -10.63 28.48
N MET A 700 -1.89 -10.75 27.73
CA MET A 700 -1.88 -11.01 26.29
C MET A 700 -1.45 -9.83 25.42
N LYS A 701 -1.44 -8.60 25.99
CA LYS A 701 -0.88 -7.40 25.31
C LYS A 701 0.63 -7.51 25.09
N LYS A 702 1.33 -8.27 25.93
CA LYS A 702 2.77 -8.43 25.80
C LYS A 702 3.12 -9.16 24.51
N PRO A 703 4.02 -8.65 23.67
CA PRO A 703 4.47 -9.36 22.50
C PRO A 703 5.04 -10.73 22.83
N SER A 704 4.77 -11.71 21.97
CA SER A 704 5.37 -13.04 22.05
C SER A 704 5.58 -13.55 20.63
N ALA A 705 6.71 -14.17 20.33
CA ALA A 705 7.12 -14.58 18.98
C ALA A 705 7.04 -13.39 17.97
N MET A 706 7.37 -12.19 18.43
CA MET A 706 7.36 -10.93 17.64
C MET A 706 6.00 -10.56 17.03
N VAL A 707 4.90 -11.10 17.58
CA VAL A 707 3.52 -10.74 17.18
C VAL A 707 2.68 -10.32 18.37
N ARG A 708 1.64 -9.52 18.10
CA ARG A 708 0.65 -9.05 19.09
C ARG A 708 -0.77 -9.27 18.57
N PHE A 709 -1.73 -9.42 19.49
CA PHE A 709 -3.14 -9.51 19.15
C PHE A 709 -3.70 -8.17 18.70
N THR A 710 -4.48 -8.17 17.63
CA THR A 710 -5.17 -6.99 17.07
C THR A 710 -6.54 -6.75 17.68
N ILE A 711 -7.17 -7.80 18.25
CA ILE A 711 -8.59 -7.78 18.69
C ILE A 711 -8.78 -7.41 20.17
N LEU A 712 -7.70 -7.15 20.92
CA LEU A 712 -7.79 -6.93 22.38
C LEU A 712 -8.64 -5.73 22.76
N GLN A 713 -8.64 -4.64 21.97
CA GLN A 713 -9.45 -3.47 22.25
C GLN A 713 -10.95 -3.77 22.11
N GLY A 714 -11.35 -4.42 21.01
CA GLY A 714 -12.73 -4.87 20.82
C GLY A 714 -13.18 -5.85 21.90
N MET A 715 -12.32 -6.79 22.29
CA MET A 715 -12.56 -7.72 23.40
C MET A 715 -12.77 -7.00 24.73
N ALA A 716 -11.95 -5.99 25.04
CA ALA A 716 -12.08 -5.20 26.25
C ALA A 716 -13.41 -4.42 26.27
N ASN A 717 -13.82 -3.85 25.13
CA ASN A 717 -15.11 -3.17 24.97
C ASN A 717 -16.27 -4.14 25.22
N LEU A 718 -16.21 -5.35 24.66
CA LEU A 718 -17.24 -6.38 24.82
C LEU A 718 -17.35 -6.84 26.28
N VAL A 719 -16.24 -7.09 26.98
CA VAL A 719 -16.20 -7.43 28.41
C VAL A 719 -16.77 -6.30 29.27
N LYS A 720 -16.45 -5.04 28.93
CA LYS A 720 -16.97 -3.86 29.64
C LYS A 720 -18.49 -3.75 29.51
N ALA A 721 -19.07 -4.13 28.38
CA ALA A 721 -20.51 -4.06 28.10
C ALA A 721 -21.34 -5.08 28.88
N VAL A 722 -20.75 -6.12 29.46
CA VAL A 722 -21.46 -7.08 30.32
C VAL A 722 -22.11 -6.35 31.50
N PRO A 723 -23.37 -6.63 31.89
CA PRO A 723 -24.03 -6.00 33.06
C PRO A 723 -23.27 -6.22 34.36
N ASN A 724 -23.28 -5.19 35.27
CA ASN A 724 -22.66 -5.25 36.58
C ASN A 724 -23.51 -5.99 37.59
#